data_4dbee7d1509d2de0db9e17a5c8e2683a
#
_entry.id   4dbee7d1509d2de0db9e17a5c8e2683a
#
_cell.length_a   1.000
_cell.length_b   1.000
_cell.length_c   1.000
_cell.angle_alpha   90.00
_cell.angle_beta   90.00
_cell.angle_gamma   90.00
#
_symmetry.space_group_name_H-M   'P 1'
#
loop_
_entity.id
_entity.type
_entity.pdbx_description
1 polymer ?
#
loop_
_entity_poly.entity_id
_entity_poly.type
_entity_poly.pdbx_seq_one_letter_code
_entity_poly.pdbx_strand_id
1 'polypeptide(L)'
;MGRCFLAVSIRRKGPPPMPITRLKVLERTPYENGRVFGVAGAYERIDAIAHYTVDPANTANAGVVDLALAERGADGLVHFSGDVTVIKPVDISAGNRALLMQVPNRGNRSVARLNLTPVAAVTTAEVQPGDGHLFENGWTVAWAGWQWDVPRTPERTRIGVTPPQVRTDARTPATQMQLRIQPNSHEDCFALTDHHVGDLGHHTPICPRSTDDPEARLLVRRTPYEAPETIAREKWRFAKIAGGSVVEDDGHVWLEGGFEPGLIYDVLYTPRDCPVVGAGMLATRDLASFLRYEEESPLAGEQVHVIGEGQSQCGRFLRTYLHFGLNTDEAGRPAMDGILAHISGGRRGEFNSRYGQPSVQPTPSFGHLFPFADLPQSDPLTGRTGGLLDVHRANGNLPKIFYTDTSAEYWRGDAGLSHTNLESGGDADLPDNVRRYLFASTQHGPGVAVLTDSTQFGSAGCNFLNIVDYRPLYRAALENLRAWVSEELEPPMSDYPMAAKGTRKTRREGIAALAVVAGLTPPGADVMTTMHPLDLGADVEKGIAVMLPVIETAAYPDYVSTVDWDGNETSGIRMPDVSVPVATHTGFNPRHPETGGTGQLLEYVGSTLPFAKDAEGREATGDSRLSIAERYVDRDDYLTKVRSAAEDLVAKRYLLATDIELCIELAAERYDICA
;
A
#
# COMPACT_ATOMS: atom_id res chain seq x y z
N MET A 1 65.69 -21.81 -11.70
CA MET A 1 64.57 -21.31 -10.85
C MET A 1 63.30 -21.31 -11.70
N GLY A 2 62.56 -22.41 -11.65
CA GLY A 2 61.34 -22.58 -12.42
C GLY A 2 60.14 -21.92 -11.69
N ARG A 3 59.44 -21.00 -12.34
CA ARG A 3 58.15 -20.46 -11.87
C ARG A 3 57.05 -21.41 -12.32
N CYS A 4 56.45 -22.07 -11.36
CA CYS A 4 55.21 -22.84 -11.56
C CYS A 4 54.03 -21.86 -11.65
N PHE A 5 53.42 -21.74 -12.84
CA PHE A 5 52.12 -21.04 -13.00
C PHE A 5 51.00 -22.02 -12.65
N LEU A 6 50.35 -21.81 -11.52
CA LEU A 6 49.09 -22.46 -11.21
C LEU A 6 48.01 -21.87 -12.13
N ALA A 7 47.56 -22.64 -13.10
CA ALA A 7 46.37 -22.32 -13.89
C ALA A 7 45.12 -22.52 -13.00
N VAL A 8 44.54 -21.43 -12.56
CA VAL A 8 43.20 -21.43 -11.95
C VAL A 8 42.17 -21.72 -13.07
N SER A 9 41.67 -22.93 -13.12
CA SER A 9 40.55 -23.29 -14.00
C SER A 9 39.30 -22.56 -13.54
N ILE A 10 38.95 -21.46 -14.20
CA ILE A 10 37.65 -20.85 -14.09
C ILE A 10 36.65 -21.80 -14.80
N ARG A 11 35.96 -22.63 -14.03
CA ARG A 11 34.79 -23.32 -14.54
C ARG A 11 33.84 -22.24 -15.04
N ARG A 12 33.59 -22.15 -16.35
CA ARG A 12 32.47 -21.39 -16.90
C ARG A 12 31.22 -21.98 -16.26
N LYS A 13 30.58 -21.24 -15.36
CA LYS A 13 29.21 -21.55 -14.95
C LYS A 13 28.37 -21.55 -16.23
N GLY A 14 27.54 -22.56 -16.41
CA GLY A 14 26.48 -22.53 -17.41
C GLY A 14 25.60 -21.30 -17.24
N PRO A 15 24.68 -21.02 -18.17
CA PRO A 15 23.73 -19.95 -17.99
C PRO A 15 23.08 -20.09 -16.60
N PRO A 16 22.80 -18.97 -15.89
CA PRO A 16 22.15 -19.05 -14.59
C PRO A 16 20.86 -19.85 -14.73
N PRO A 17 20.50 -20.70 -13.75
CA PRO A 17 19.24 -21.42 -13.79
C PRO A 17 18.09 -20.43 -13.92
N MET A 18 17.07 -20.78 -14.69
CA MET A 18 15.86 -19.96 -14.80
C MET A 18 15.21 -19.88 -13.41
N PRO A 19 14.85 -18.66 -12.93
CA PRO A 19 14.28 -18.48 -11.58
C PRO A 19 12.96 -19.24 -11.39
N ILE A 20 12.16 -19.42 -12.47
CA ILE A 20 10.99 -20.30 -12.49
C ILE A 20 11.38 -21.58 -13.24
N THR A 21 11.58 -22.65 -12.49
CA THR A 21 11.92 -23.97 -13.05
C THR A 21 10.71 -24.72 -13.57
N ARG A 22 9.50 -24.33 -13.14
CA ARG A 22 8.25 -24.94 -13.57
C ARG A 22 7.06 -24.01 -13.28
N LEU A 23 6.27 -23.72 -14.30
CA LEU A 23 4.91 -23.16 -14.15
C LEU A 23 3.90 -24.32 -14.29
N LYS A 24 3.37 -24.81 -13.17
CA LYS A 24 2.36 -25.87 -13.15
C LYS A 24 0.99 -25.24 -13.33
N VAL A 25 0.48 -25.24 -14.57
CA VAL A 25 -0.89 -24.82 -14.86
C VAL A 25 -1.85 -25.78 -14.17
N LEU A 26 -2.77 -25.25 -13.38
CA LEU A 26 -3.82 -25.98 -12.68
C LEU A 26 -5.11 -25.95 -13.49
N GLU A 27 -5.43 -24.77 -14.02
CA GLU A 27 -6.64 -24.52 -14.77
C GLU A 27 -6.41 -23.45 -15.85
N ARG A 28 -7.11 -23.61 -16.99
CA ARG A 28 -7.18 -22.60 -18.06
C ARG A 28 -8.63 -22.55 -18.53
N THR A 29 -9.26 -21.40 -18.38
CA THR A 29 -10.68 -21.19 -18.67
C THR A 29 -10.91 -19.93 -19.49
N PRO A 30 -11.95 -19.88 -20.32
CA PRO A 30 -12.40 -18.63 -20.91
C PRO A 30 -12.77 -17.64 -19.81
N TYR A 31 -12.19 -16.44 -19.86
CA TYR A 31 -12.55 -15.40 -18.91
C TYR A 31 -13.94 -14.83 -19.28
N GLU A 32 -14.79 -14.57 -18.27
CA GLU A 32 -16.18 -14.08 -18.44
C GLU A 32 -16.97 -14.88 -19.51
N ASN A 33 -16.84 -16.22 -19.46
CA ASN A 33 -17.51 -17.12 -20.42
C ASN A 33 -17.21 -16.82 -21.89
N GLY A 34 -16.04 -16.22 -22.18
CA GLY A 34 -15.61 -15.87 -23.54
C GLY A 34 -16.19 -14.55 -24.04
N ARG A 35 -16.61 -13.66 -23.14
CA ARG A 35 -16.98 -12.28 -23.49
C ARG A 35 -15.87 -11.63 -24.32
N VAL A 36 -16.28 -10.91 -25.36
CA VAL A 36 -15.37 -10.11 -26.21
C VAL A 36 -15.22 -8.71 -25.61
N PHE A 37 -13.98 -8.27 -25.45
CA PHE A 37 -13.61 -6.95 -24.94
C PHE A 37 -12.98 -6.14 -26.06
N GLY A 38 -13.68 -5.15 -26.59
CA GLY A 38 -13.21 -4.25 -27.62
C GLY A 38 -12.47 -4.94 -28.76
N VAL A 39 -11.35 -4.35 -29.16
CA VAL A 39 -10.49 -4.88 -30.23
C VAL A 39 -9.58 -6.02 -29.76
N ALA A 40 -9.38 -6.18 -28.47
CA ALA A 40 -8.54 -7.25 -27.91
C ALA A 40 -9.20 -8.64 -27.95
N GLY A 41 -10.52 -8.69 -28.21
CA GLY A 41 -11.24 -9.95 -28.36
C GLY A 41 -11.55 -10.65 -27.04
N ALA A 42 -11.67 -11.98 -27.10
CA ALA A 42 -11.93 -12.79 -25.92
C ALA A 42 -10.64 -12.97 -25.08
N TYR A 43 -10.83 -13.17 -23.76
CA TYR A 43 -9.76 -13.39 -22.82
C TYR A 43 -9.80 -14.80 -22.25
N GLU A 44 -8.64 -15.28 -21.80
CA GLU A 44 -8.50 -16.51 -21.02
C GLU A 44 -7.87 -16.20 -19.67
N ARG A 45 -8.27 -17.00 -18.67
CA ARG A 45 -7.68 -17.02 -17.33
C ARG A 45 -6.84 -18.28 -17.15
N ILE A 46 -5.64 -18.12 -16.62
CA ILE A 46 -4.71 -19.20 -16.30
C ILE A 46 -4.40 -19.12 -14.80
N ASP A 47 -4.78 -20.15 -14.05
CA ASP A 47 -4.37 -20.34 -12.67
C ASP A 47 -3.27 -21.40 -12.59
N ALA A 48 -2.17 -21.08 -11.89
CA ALA A 48 -0.98 -21.92 -11.85
C ALA A 48 -0.29 -21.87 -10.48
N ILE A 49 0.67 -22.78 -10.28
CA ILE A 49 1.68 -22.71 -9.24
C ILE A 49 3.04 -22.54 -9.93
N ALA A 50 3.76 -21.47 -9.57
CA ALA A 50 5.15 -21.28 -9.95
C ALA A 50 6.07 -21.95 -8.91
N HIS A 51 7.05 -22.72 -9.40
CA HIS A 51 8.13 -23.27 -8.60
C HIS A 51 9.39 -22.44 -8.86
N TYR A 52 9.83 -21.74 -7.82
CA TYR A 52 10.97 -20.86 -7.86
C TYR A 52 12.24 -21.55 -7.37
N THR A 53 13.37 -21.22 -7.99
CA THR A 53 14.70 -21.66 -7.60
C THR A 53 15.63 -20.46 -7.68
N VAL A 54 16.22 -20.05 -6.56
CA VAL A 54 17.06 -18.85 -6.49
C VAL A 54 18.43 -19.18 -5.91
N ASP A 55 19.47 -18.53 -6.44
CA ASP A 55 20.83 -18.64 -5.91
C ASP A 55 21.02 -17.60 -4.78
N PRO A 56 21.14 -18.01 -3.50
CA PRO A 56 21.33 -17.08 -2.41
C PRO A 56 22.69 -16.35 -2.44
N ALA A 57 23.61 -16.72 -3.34
CA ALA A 57 24.88 -16.07 -3.57
C ALA A 57 24.84 -15.09 -4.76
N ASN A 58 23.76 -15.04 -5.54
CA ASN A 58 23.60 -14.09 -6.62
C ASN A 58 23.43 -12.66 -6.08
N THR A 59 24.14 -11.71 -6.66
CA THR A 59 24.10 -10.31 -6.23
C THR A 59 22.72 -9.66 -6.36
N ALA A 60 21.88 -10.11 -7.30
CA ALA A 60 20.50 -9.65 -7.45
C ALA A 60 19.60 -10.03 -6.25
N ASN A 61 20.02 -11.01 -5.45
CA ASN A 61 19.31 -11.50 -4.26
C ASN A 61 19.92 -10.97 -2.94
N ALA A 62 21.00 -10.21 -3.01
CA ALA A 62 21.77 -9.77 -1.82
C ALA A 62 20.92 -8.92 -0.85
N GLY A 63 19.88 -8.22 -1.36
CA GLY A 63 18.98 -7.42 -0.54
C GLY A 63 17.95 -8.23 0.26
N VAL A 64 17.81 -9.55 0.03
CA VAL A 64 16.78 -10.37 0.69
C VAL A 64 17.28 -10.87 2.04
N VAL A 65 16.64 -10.37 3.10
CA VAL A 65 16.99 -10.73 4.49
C VAL A 65 16.81 -12.22 4.72
N ASP A 66 17.78 -12.82 5.41
CA ASP A 66 17.81 -14.25 5.82
C ASP A 66 17.86 -15.26 4.66
N LEU A 67 17.86 -14.87 3.39
CA LEU A 67 17.91 -15.81 2.26
C LEU A 67 19.16 -16.71 2.30
N ALA A 68 20.30 -16.15 2.69
CA ALA A 68 21.54 -16.91 2.84
C ALA A 68 21.47 -17.97 3.97
N LEU A 69 20.57 -17.81 4.92
CA LEU A 69 20.33 -18.70 6.05
C LEU A 69 19.21 -19.71 5.80
N ALA A 70 18.52 -19.61 4.66
CA ALA A 70 17.42 -20.49 4.29
C ALA A 70 17.88 -21.95 4.09
N GLU A 71 16.94 -22.86 4.23
CA GLU A 71 17.13 -24.25 3.83
C GLU A 71 17.45 -24.35 2.33
N ARG A 72 18.36 -25.23 1.97
CA ARG A 72 18.82 -25.40 0.58
C ARG A 72 18.54 -26.81 0.08
N GLY A 73 18.26 -26.93 -1.21
CA GLY A 73 18.24 -28.22 -1.90
C GLY A 73 19.63 -28.85 -2.04
N ALA A 74 19.67 -30.06 -2.55
CA ALA A 74 20.91 -30.78 -2.83
C ALA A 74 21.80 -30.08 -3.90
N ASP A 75 21.21 -29.20 -4.70
CA ASP A 75 21.85 -28.35 -5.69
C ASP A 75 22.47 -27.08 -5.08
N GLY A 76 22.28 -26.84 -3.78
CA GLY A 76 22.76 -25.67 -3.05
C GLY A 76 21.89 -24.42 -3.22
N LEU A 77 20.79 -24.50 -3.95
CA LEU A 77 19.86 -23.42 -4.23
C LEU A 77 18.70 -23.41 -3.23
N VAL A 78 17.99 -22.29 -3.15
CA VAL A 78 16.79 -22.13 -2.32
C VAL A 78 15.56 -22.33 -3.18
N HIS A 79 14.66 -23.22 -2.74
CA HIS A 79 13.45 -23.60 -3.46
C HIS A 79 12.22 -23.14 -2.69
N PHE A 80 11.23 -22.60 -3.42
CA PHE A 80 9.94 -22.23 -2.87
C PHE A 80 8.87 -22.24 -3.95
N SER A 81 7.61 -21.98 -3.61
CA SER A 81 6.52 -21.95 -4.58
C SER A 81 5.48 -20.92 -4.22
N GLY A 82 4.76 -20.42 -5.23
CA GLY A 82 3.69 -19.46 -5.05
C GLY A 82 2.59 -19.64 -6.08
N ASP A 83 1.39 -19.17 -5.70
CA ASP A 83 0.25 -19.14 -6.61
C ASP A 83 0.43 -18.06 -7.65
N VAL A 84 -0.08 -18.30 -8.86
CA VAL A 84 -0.06 -17.38 -9.99
C VAL A 84 -1.42 -17.35 -10.65
N THR A 85 -1.88 -16.17 -11.06
CA THR A 85 -3.03 -16.00 -11.96
C THR A 85 -2.63 -15.06 -13.09
N VAL A 86 -3.00 -15.39 -14.33
CA VAL A 86 -2.82 -14.55 -15.51
C VAL A 86 -4.15 -14.45 -16.24
N ILE A 87 -4.58 -13.22 -16.60
CA ILE A 87 -5.71 -12.96 -17.50
C ILE A 87 -5.15 -12.23 -18.72
N LYS A 88 -5.31 -12.81 -19.89
CA LYS A 88 -4.72 -12.31 -21.13
C LYS A 88 -5.66 -12.48 -22.32
N PRO A 89 -5.51 -11.68 -23.40
CA PRO A 89 -6.18 -11.97 -24.66
C PRO A 89 -5.88 -13.41 -25.13
N VAL A 90 -6.88 -14.09 -25.68
CA VAL A 90 -6.69 -15.41 -26.30
C VAL A 90 -5.69 -15.29 -27.45
N ASP A 91 -5.88 -14.27 -28.29
CA ASP A 91 -4.88 -13.84 -29.28
C ASP A 91 -4.03 -12.73 -28.65
N ILE A 92 -2.82 -13.08 -28.17
CA ILE A 92 -1.93 -12.12 -27.50
C ILE A 92 -1.53 -10.96 -28.41
N SER A 93 -1.51 -11.14 -29.73
CA SER A 93 -1.18 -10.10 -30.69
C SER A 93 -2.24 -8.99 -30.82
N ALA A 94 -3.48 -9.28 -30.40
CA ALA A 94 -4.57 -8.31 -30.34
C ALA A 94 -4.51 -7.40 -29.09
N GLY A 95 -3.65 -7.72 -28.12
CA GLY A 95 -3.43 -6.92 -26.91
C GLY A 95 -2.58 -5.68 -27.17
N ASN A 96 -2.47 -4.81 -26.16
CA ASN A 96 -1.70 -3.56 -26.19
C ASN A 96 -0.20 -3.75 -25.88
N ARG A 97 0.28 -4.97 -25.73
CA ARG A 97 1.65 -5.34 -25.35
C ARG A 97 2.09 -4.81 -23.98
N ALA A 98 1.14 -4.52 -23.11
CA ALA A 98 1.40 -4.16 -21.73
C ALA A 98 0.93 -5.27 -20.77
N LEU A 99 1.84 -5.65 -19.87
CA LEU A 99 1.57 -6.56 -18.75
C LEU A 99 1.48 -5.74 -17.46
N LEU A 100 0.30 -5.75 -16.84
CA LEU A 100 0.10 -5.21 -15.51
C LEU A 100 0.40 -6.30 -14.48
N MET A 101 1.57 -6.21 -13.82
CA MET A 101 1.90 -7.00 -12.64
C MET A 101 1.25 -6.38 -11.41
N GLN A 102 0.00 -6.73 -11.16
CA GLN A 102 -0.76 -6.22 -10.04
C GLN A 102 -0.38 -6.97 -8.77
N VAL A 103 0.11 -6.25 -7.75
CA VAL A 103 0.48 -6.84 -6.45
C VAL A 103 -0.81 -7.10 -5.64
N PRO A 104 -1.15 -8.38 -5.33
CA PRO A 104 -2.40 -8.70 -4.65
C PRO A 104 -2.37 -8.28 -3.18
N ASN A 105 -3.37 -7.49 -2.75
CA ASN A 105 -3.49 -7.05 -1.37
C ASN A 105 -4.09 -8.18 -0.52
N ARG A 106 -3.35 -8.68 0.46
CA ARG A 106 -3.74 -9.82 1.32
C ARG A 106 -4.21 -11.03 0.50
N GLY A 107 -3.53 -11.26 -0.62
CA GLY A 107 -3.83 -12.36 -1.54
C GLY A 107 -5.06 -12.16 -2.42
N ASN A 108 -5.77 -11.03 -2.32
CA ASN A 108 -6.92 -10.73 -3.16
C ASN A 108 -6.47 -10.21 -4.53
N ARG A 109 -6.93 -10.88 -5.58
CA ARG A 109 -6.77 -10.42 -6.97
C ARG A 109 -7.85 -9.41 -7.28
N SER A 110 -7.50 -8.21 -7.69
CA SER A 110 -8.48 -7.17 -7.90
C SER A 110 -8.04 -6.17 -8.97
N VAL A 111 -8.94 -5.87 -9.88
CA VAL A 111 -8.83 -4.74 -10.81
C VAL A 111 -9.85 -3.64 -10.50
N ALA A 112 -10.48 -3.70 -9.32
CA ALA A 112 -11.65 -2.92 -8.95
C ALA A 112 -11.47 -1.41 -9.08
N ARG A 113 -10.31 -0.86 -8.77
CA ARG A 113 -10.08 0.59 -8.89
C ARG A 113 -9.89 1.04 -10.33
N LEU A 114 -9.33 0.18 -11.18
CA LEU A 114 -9.11 0.46 -12.60
C LEU A 114 -10.34 0.15 -13.45
N ASN A 115 -11.09 -0.90 -13.10
CA ASN A 115 -12.29 -1.33 -13.82
C ASN A 115 -13.60 -0.97 -13.09
N LEU A 116 -13.56 -0.08 -12.10
CA LEU A 116 -14.73 0.44 -11.36
C LEU A 116 -15.70 -0.64 -10.86
N THR A 117 -15.19 -1.79 -10.40
CA THR A 117 -16.06 -2.78 -9.78
C THR A 117 -16.56 -2.28 -8.41
N PRO A 118 -17.74 -2.70 -7.96
CA PRO A 118 -18.21 -2.40 -6.61
C PRO A 118 -17.21 -2.91 -5.55
N VAL A 119 -17.03 -2.15 -4.47
CA VAL A 119 -16.07 -2.48 -3.40
C VAL A 119 -16.36 -3.84 -2.76
N ALA A 120 -17.64 -4.23 -2.65
CA ALA A 120 -18.06 -5.53 -2.11
C ALA A 120 -17.57 -6.75 -2.92
N ALA A 121 -17.12 -6.55 -4.14
CA ALA A 121 -16.64 -7.62 -5.04
C ALA A 121 -15.15 -7.97 -4.90
N VAL A 122 -14.43 -7.36 -3.96
CA VAL A 122 -12.95 -7.46 -3.87
C VAL A 122 -12.46 -8.79 -3.27
N THR A 123 -13.33 -9.56 -2.60
CA THR A 123 -12.93 -10.78 -1.86
C THR A 123 -13.34 -12.10 -2.52
N THR A 124 -13.63 -12.10 -3.82
CA THR A 124 -14.06 -13.30 -4.54
C THR A 124 -12.90 -14.02 -5.23
N ALA A 125 -13.05 -15.34 -5.45
CA ALA A 125 -12.11 -16.12 -6.28
C ALA A 125 -12.06 -15.62 -7.73
N GLU A 126 -13.13 -14.97 -8.17
CA GLU A 126 -13.30 -14.43 -9.51
C GLU A 126 -12.85 -12.97 -9.56
N VAL A 127 -12.08 -12.63 -10.59
CA VAL A 127 -11.72 -11.25 -10.90
C VAL A 127 -12.84 -10.67 -11.75
N GLN A 128 -13.66 -9.80 -11.16
CA GLN A 128 -14.78 -9.20 -11.87
C GLN A 128 -14.29 -8.16 -12.88
N PRO A 129 -14.84 -8.14 -14.11
CA PRO A 129 -14.40 -7.23 -15.17
C PRO A 129 -14.77 -5.77 -14.92
N GLY A 130 -15.79 -5.50 -14.08
CA GLY A 130 -16.35 -4.16 -13.89
C GLY A 130 -16.82 -3.56 -15.22
N ASP A 131 -16.45 -2.30 -15.49
CA ASP A 131 -16.71 -1.65 -16.78
C ASP A 131 -15.78 -2.15 -17.91
N GLY A 132 -14.78 -2.96 -17.58
CA GLY A 132 -13.89 -3.59 -18.56
C GLY A 132 -12.71 -2.74 -19.01
N HIS A 133 -12.46 -1.58 -18.43
CA HIS A 133 -11.44 -0.63 -18.91
C HIS A 133 -10.11 -1.27 -19.30
N LEU A 134 -9.51 -2.09 -18.43
CA LEU A 134 -8.23 -2.75 -18.74
C LEU A 134 -8.36 -3.70 -19.94
N PHE A 135 -9.41 -4.50 -19.98
CA PHE A 135 -9.59 -5.54 -20.99
C PHE A 135 -10.01 -4.95 -22.34
N GLU A 136 -10.88 -3.93 -22.35
CA GLU A 136 -11.25 -3.19 -23.57
C GLU A 136 -10.02 -2.48 -24.21
N ASN A 137 -9.04 -2.09 -23.37
CA ASN A 137 -7.77 -1.49 -23.81
C ASN A 137 -6.65 -2.52 -24.03
N GLY A 138 -6.92 -3.81 -24.00
CA GLY A 138 -5.99 -4.86 -24.41
C GLY A 138 -4.91 -5.22 -23.39
N TRP A 139 -5.06 -4.87 -22.11
CA TRP A 139 -4.08 -5.21 -21.08
C TRP A 139 -4.06 -6.71 -20.76
N THR A 140 -2.87 -7.26 -20.58
CA THR A 140 -2.67 -8.50 -19.84
C THR A 140 -2.48 -8.17 -18.38
N VAL A 141 -3.12 -8.93 -17.48
CA VAL A 141 -2.98 -8.72 -16.03
C VAL A 141 -2.48 -10.01 -15.37
N ALA A 142 -1.47 -9.90 -14.51
CA ALA A 142 -0.94 -11.04 -13.78
C ALA A 142 -0.74 -10.73 -12.29
N TRP A 143 -0.89 -11.77 -11.47
CA TRP A 143 -0.70 -11.74 -10.02
C TRP A 143 0.24 -12.85 -9.59
N ALA A 144 1.24 -12.51 -8.76
CA ALA A 144 2.04 -13.44 -7.99
C ALA A 144 1.56 -13.46 -6.54
N GLY A 145 1.31 -14.62 -5.98
CA GLY A 145 1.13 -14.75 -4.53
C GLY A 145 2.46 -14.41 -3.84
N TRP A 146 2.48 -13.37 -3.02
CA TRP A 146 3.70 -12.88 -2.38
C TRP A 146 3.68 -12.92 -0.85
N GLN A 147 2.50 -12.96 -0.25
CA GLN A 147 2.32 -12.99 1.19
C GLN A 147 2.28 -14.43 1.69
N TRP A 148 3.10 -14.75 2.69
CA TRP A 148 3.15 -16.09 3.28
C TRP A 148 2.04 -16.31 4.32
N ASP A 149 1.56 -15.24 4.94
CA ASP A 149 0.60 -15.23 6.03
C ASP A 149 -0.87 -15.18 5.57
N VAL A 150 -1.10 -15.28 4.27
CA VAL A 150 -2.45 -15.34 3.67
C VAL A 150 -3.07 -16.73 3.87
N PRO A 151 -4.27 -16.84 4.48
CA PRO A 151 -5.00 -18.11 4.54
C PRO A 151 -5.33 -18.61 3.14
N ARG A 152 -4.86 -19.80 2.80
CA ARG A 152 -5.17 -20.44 1.53
C ARG A 152 -6.35 -21.38 1.70
N THR A 153 -7.34 -21.27 0.83
CA THR A 153 -8.50 -22.15 0.78
C THR A 153 -8.45 -23.06 -0.45
N PRO A 154 -9.12 -24.21 -0.44
CA PRO A 154 -9.25 -25.04 -1.63
C PRO A 154 -9.84 -24.28 -2.83
N GLU A 155 -10.74 -23.34 -2.59
CA GLU A 155 -11.40 -22.50 -3.59
C GLU A 155 -10.47 -21.41 -4.13
N ARG A 156 -9.28 -21.24 -3.54
CA ARG A 156 -8.25 -20.27 -3.96
C ARG A 156 -8.80 -18.83 -4.08
N THR A 157 -9.65 -18.45 -3.14
CA THR A 157 -10.14 -17.06 -3.04
C THR A 157 -8.99 -16.09 -2.86
N ARG A 158 -7.92 -16.53 -2.17
CA ARG A 158 -6.68 -15.78 -1.96
C ARG A 158 -5.47 -16.55 -2.47
N ILE A 159 -4.47 -15.82 -2.99
CA ILE A 159 -3.21 -16.39 -3.47
C ILE A 159 -2.06 -15.95 -2.57
N GLY A 160 -1.08 -16.82 -2.37
CA GLY A 160 0.06 -16.58 -1.50
C GLY A 160 1.31 -17.34 -1.93
N VAL A 161 2.39 -17.14 -1.19
CA VAL A 161 3.67 -17.83 -1.36
C VAL A 161 3.88 -18.83 -0.22
N THR A 162 4.52 -19.95 -0.50
CA THR A 162 5.12 -20.85 0.52
C THR A 162 6.60 -20.53 0.56
N PRO A 163 7.05 -19.68 1.49
CA PRO A 163 8.44 -19.22 1.53
C PRO A 163 9.36 -20.29 2.06
N PRO A 164 10.66 -20.26 1.76
CA PRO A 164 11.64 -21.07 2.43
C PRO A 164 11.74 -20.67 3.90
N GLN A 165 12.13 -21.61 4.76
CA GLN A 165 12.34 -21.37 6.20
C GLN A 165 13.82 -21.12 6.48
N VAL A 166 14.09 -20.24 7.43
CA VAL A 166 15.43 -20.07 8.00
C VAL A 166 15.77 -21.32 8.81
N ARG A 167 16.94 -21.88 8.62
CA ARG A 167 17.42 -23.06 9.38
C ARG A 167 17.40 -22.77 10.88
N THR A 168 16.97 -23.75 11.65
CA THR A 168 16.81 -23.61 13.11
C THR A 168 18.14 -23.28 13.82
N ASP A 169 19.26 -23.84 13.36
CA ASP A 169 20.60 -23.57 13.90
C ASP A 169 21.09 -22.14 13.59
N ALA A 170 20.53 -21.47 12.60
CA ALA A 170 20.88 -20.11 12.18
C ALA A 170 20.05 -19.02 12.89
N ARG A 171 19.10 -19.39 13.77
CA ARG A 171 18.18 -18.44 14.46
C ARG A 171 18.73 -17.93 15.81
N THR A 172 20.04 -17.94 16.03
CA THR A 172 20.64 -17.48 17.28
C THR A 172 21.27 -16.08 17.14
N PRO A 173 21.02 -15.17 18.12
CA PRO A 173 20.10 -15.32 19.25
C PRO A 173 18.64 -15.32 18.78
N ALA A 174 17.78 -16.02 19.55
CA ALA A 174 16.33 -15.92 19.34
C ALA A 174 15.88 -14.49 19.65
N THR A 175 15.18 -13.86 18.70
CA THR A 175 14.66 -12.51 18.84
C THR A 175 13.13 -12.53 18.98
N GLN A 176 12.57 -11.49 19.60
CA GLN A 176 11.13 -11.33 19.72
C GLN A 176 10.57 -10.63 18.50
N MET A 177 9.27 -10.75 18.29
CA MET A 177 8.48 -9.91 17.42
C MET A 177 7.50 -9.08 18.25
N GLN A 178 6.93 -8.04 17.64
CA GLN A 178 5.91 -7.18 18.20
C GLN A 178 4.68 -7.18 17.30
N LEU A 179 3.52 -7.36 17.89
CA LEU A 179 2.22 -7.19 17.25
C LEU A 179 1.43 -6.11 17.99
N ARG A 180 0.87 -5.13 17.27
CA ARG A 180 0.05 -4.06 17.84
C ARG A 180 -1.43 -4.31 17.58
N ILE A 181 -2.24 -4.10 18.62
CA ILE A 181 -3.70 -4.18 18.61
C ILE A 181 -4.26 -2.85 19.10
N GLN A 182 -5.21 -2.27 18.36
CA GLN A 182 -6.00 -1.13 18.83
C GLN A 182 -7.48 -1.40 18.54
N PRO A 183 -8.25 -1.87 19.54
CA PRO A 183 -9.64 -2.26 19.34
C PRO A 183 -10.56 -1.06 19.13
N ASN A 184 -11.66 -1.27 18.38
CA ASN A 184 -12.76 -0.32 18.24
C ASN A 184 -13.93 -0.64 19.17
N SER A 185 -13.95 -1.85 19.75
CA SER A 185 -14.94 -2.36 20.68
C SER A 185 -14.24 -3.09 21.82
N HIS A 186 -14.97 -3.32 22.92
CA HIS A 186 -14.47 -4.14 24.01
C HIS A 186 -14.48 -5.62 23.62
N GLU A 187 -13.33 -6.28 23.68
CA GLU A 187 -13.15 -7.68 23.32
C GLU A 187 -12.26 -8.40 24.36
N ASP A 188 -12.61 -9.61 24.73
CA ASP A 188 -11.82 -10.38 25.68
C ASP A 188 -10.60 -11.06 25.05
N CYS A 189 -10.60 -11.24 23.73
CA CYS A 189 -9.63 -12.06 23.01
C CYS A 189 -9.41 -11.53 21.61
N PHE A 190 -8.14 -11.52 21.16
CA PHE A 190 -7.76 -11.21 19.78
C PHE A 190 -6.89 -12.31 19.18
N ALA A 191 -7.07 -12.58 17.90
CA ALA A 191 -6.11 -13.36 17.13
C ALA A 191 -4.77 -12.59 17.04
N LEU A 192 -3.65 -13.30 16.94
CA LEU A 192 -2.32 -12.70 16.72
C LEU A 192 -2.15 -12.29 15.24
N THR A 193 -3.08 -11.47 14.76
CA THR A 193 -3.16 -10.97 13.39
C THR A 193 -3.59 -9.51 13.39
N ASP A 194 -3.71 -8.90 12.20
CA ASP A 194 -4.19 -7.53 12.06
C ASP A 194 -5.71 -7.43 12.27
N HIS A 195 -6.12 -6.54 13.16
CA HIS A 195 -7.52 -6.32 13.51
C HIS A 195 -8.15 -5.08 12.87
N HIS A 196 -7.36 -4.21 12.25
CA HIS A 196 -7.87 -2.96 11.69
C HIS A 196 -8.64 -3.12 10.38
N VAL A 197 -8.58 -4.29 9.75
CA VAL A 197 -9.10 -4.51 8.40
C VAL A 197 -10.36 -5.38 8.38
N GLY A 198 -10.89 -5.74 9.54
CA GLY A 198 -12.11 -6.54 9.67
C GLY A 198 -12.05 -7.84 8.85
N ASP A 199 -13.13 -8.18 8.15
CA ASP A 199 -13.22 -9.41 7.35
C ASP A 199 -12.25 -9.50 6.15
N LEU A 200 -11.57 -8.40 5.80
CA LEU A 200 -10.55 -8.42 4.75
C LEU A 200 -9.24 -9.08 5.20
N GLY A 201 -9.06 -9.32 6.48
CA GLY A 201 -7.76 -9.48 7.07
C GLY A 201 -7.47 -10.67 7.95
N HIS A 202 -8.25 -11.71 7.96
CA HIS A 202 -7.80 -12.92 8.68
C HIS A 202 -6.53 -13.46 8.04
N HIS A 203 -5.41 -13.37 8.80
CA HIS A 203 -4.09 -13.82 8.38
C HIS A 203 -3.69 -15.05 9.18
N THR A 204 -2.74 -15.81 8.66
CA THR A 204 -2.09 -16.86 9.45
C THR A 204 -1.16 -16.21 10.46
N PRO A 205 -1.37 -16.38 11.78
CA PRO A 205 -0.49 -15.79 12.78
C PRO A 205 0.90 -16.42 12.75
N ILE A 206 1.91 -15.68 13.17
CA ILE A 206 3.16 -16.27 13.62
C ILE A 206 2.92 -16.72 15.07
N CYS A 207 2.81 -18.02 15.27
CA CYS A 207 2.58 -18.55 16.61
C CYS A 207 3.80 -18.37 17.53
N PRO A 208 3.62 -18.13 18.85
CA PRO A 208 4.70 -18.15 19.81
C PRO A 208 5.37 -19.53 19.84
N ARG A 209 6.65 -19.55 20.15
CA ARG A 209 7.40 -20.79 20.34
C ARG A 209 6.83 -21.65 21.45
N SER A 210 6.29 -21.00 22.49
CA SER A 210 5.58 -21.62 23.62
C SER A 210 4.51 -20.67 24.14
N THR A 211 3.35 -21.20 24.49
CA THR A 211 2.28 -20.46 25.15
C THR A 211 2.66 -20.03 26.57
N ASP A 212 3.63 -20.72 27.17
CA ASP A 212 4.20 -20.45 28.53
C ASP A 212 5.52 -19.65 28.44
N ASP A 213 5.84 -19.00 27.30
CA ASP A 213 7.07 -18.21 27.17
C ASP A 213 7.14 -17.14 28.27
N PRO A 214 8.09 -17.23 29.22
CA PRO A 214 8.21 -16.29 30.34
C PRO A 214 8.70 -14.91 29.91
N GLU A 215 9.33 -14.82 28.73
CA GLU A 215 9.81 -13.55 28.16
C GLU A 215 8.73 -12.83 27.35
N ALA A 216 7.57 -13.46 27.13
CA ALA A 216 6.45 -12.82 26.43
C ALA A 216 5.85 -11.70 27.30
N ARG A 217 5.52 -10.58 26.68
CA ARG A 217 4.98 -9.38 27.34
C ARG A 217 3.74 -8.88 26.64
N LEU A 218 2.80 -8.36 27.42
CA LEU A 218 1.69 -7.56 26.93
C LEU A 218 1.81 -6.16 27.52
N LEU A 219 1.88 -5.17 26.65
CA LEU A 219 2.02 -3.76 27.01
C LEU A 219 0.75 -3.01 26.62
N VAL A 220 0.43 -1.91 27.34
CA VAL A 220 -0.70 -1.03 27.04
C VAL A 220 -0.30 0.42 27.17
N ARG A 221 -0.88 1.29 26.32
CA ARG A 221 -0.76 2.75 26.38
C ARG A 221 -2.01 3.42 25.82
N ARG A 222 -2.26 4.68 26.20
CA ARG A 222 -3.43 5.45 25.69
C ARG A 222 -3.16 6.15 24.38
N THR A 223 -1.93 6.62 24.20
CA THR A 223 -1.50 7.36 23.00
C THR A 223 -0.21 6.76 22.44
N PRO A 224 0.12 6.98 21.17
CA PRO A 224 1.37 6.50 20.59
C PRO A 224 2.64 6.95 21.33
N TYR A 225 2.56 8.07 22.07
CA TYR A 225 3.73 8.73 22.68
C TYR A 225 3.89 8.49 24.17
N GLU A 226 2.89 7.92 24.84
CA GLU A 226 3.02 7.51 26.23
C GLU A 226 3.94 6.32 26.37
N ALA A 227 4.72 6.29 27.46
CA ALA A 227 5.47 5.12 27.82
C ALA A 227 4.51 3.93 28.09
N PRO A 228 4.73 2.75 27.50
CA PRO A 228 3.82 1.65 27.70
C PRO A 228 3.93 1.09 29.13
N GLU A 229 2.79 0.72 29.70
CA GLU A 229 2.71 -0.03 30.96
C GLU A 229 2.68 -1.54 30.66
N THR A 230 3.38 -2.32 31.48
CA THR A 230 3.37 -3.79 31.36
C THR A 230 2.17 -4.36 32.10
N ILE A 231 1.34 -5.13 31.40
CA ILE A 231 0.26 -5.93 32.01
C ILE A 231 0.88 -7.18 32.65
N ALA A 232 0.55 -7.41 33.92
CA ALA A 232 1.08 -8.54 34.68
C ALA A 232 0.74 -9.89 34.00
N ARG A 233 1.71 -10.82 33.96
CA ARG A 233 1.63 -12.06 33.16
C ARG A 233 0.44 -12.96 33.56
N GLU A 234 0.05 -12.93 34.80
CA GLU A 234 -1.09 -13.67 35.35
C GLU A 234 -2.45 -13.18 34.85
N LYS A 235 -2.53 -11.94 34.31
CA LYS A 235 -3.76 -11.35 33.77
C LYS A 235 -4.01 -11.67 32.30
N TRP A 236 -3.05 -12.24 31.60
CA TRP A 236 -3.19 -12.55 30.19
C TRP A 236 -2.46 -13.84 29.83
N ARG A 237 -2.85 -14.43 28.70
CA ARG A 237 -2.20 -15.65 28.18
C ARG A 237 -2.48 -15.84 26.72
N PHE A 238 -1.69 -16.68 26.06
CA PHE A 238 -2.00 -17.16 24.73
C PHE A 238 -3.17 -18.14 24.81
N ALA A 239 -4.35 -17.68 24.44
CA ALA A 239 -5.59 -18.42 24.58
C ALA A 239 -6.70 -17.78 23.74
N LYS A 240 -7.75 -18.56 23.45
CA LYS A 240 -8.99 -18.11 22.83
C LYS A 240 -10.20 -18.47 23.70
N ILE A 241 -11.34 -17.87 23.37
CA ILE A 241 -12.62 -18.24 23.96
C ILE A 241 -13.27 -19.30 23.07
N ALA A 242 -13.53 -20.48 23.65
CA ALA A 242 -14.24 -21.56 22.99
C ALA A 242 -15.32 -22.13 23.94
N GLY A 243 -16.58 -22.14 23.49
CA GLY A 243 -17.70 -22.62 24.30
C GLY A 243 -17.90 -21.86 25.61
N GLY A 244 -17.57 -20.58 25.67
CA GLY A 244 -17.65 -19.72 26.86
C GLY A 244 -16.52 -19.93 27.88
N SER A 245 -15.51 -20.71 27.55
CA SER A 245 -14.33 -20.95 28.38
C SER A 245 -13.05 -20.48 27.70
N VAL A 246 -12.09 -20.02 28.52
CA VAL A 246 -10.76 -19.64 28.03
C VAL A 246 -9.93 -20.92 27.85
N VAL A 247 -9.54 -21.21 26.62
CA VAL A 247 -8.80 -22.41 26.23
C VAL A 247 -7.44 -21.99 25.65
N GLU A 248 -6.38 -22.68 26.05
CA GLU A 248 -5.04 -22.45 25.50
C GLU A 248 -5.04 -22.53 23.97
N ASP A 249 -4.42 -21.54 23.32
CA ASP A 249 -4.34 -21.43 21.87
C ASP A 249 -3.13 -20.57 21.49
N ASP A 250 -2.32 -21.04 20.55
CA ASP A 250 -1.10 -20.36 20.15
C ASP A 250 -1.32 -19.28 19.06
N GLY A 251 -2.54 -19.15 18.56
CA GLY A 251 -2.91 -18.13 17.57
C GLY A 251 -3.64 -16.92 18.14
N HIS A 252 -3.89 -16.87 19.46
CA HIS A 252 -4.68 -15.80 20.08
C HIS A 252 -4.05 -15.31 21.39
N VAL A 253 -4.43 -14.10 21.78
CA VAL A 253 -4.14 -13.51 23.09
C VAL A 253 -5.45 -13.18 23.79
N TRP A 254 -5.59 -13.64 25.04
CA TRP A 254 -6.70 -13.35 25.93
C TRP A 254 -6.23 -12.46 27.08
N LEU A 255 -7.08 -11.52 27.49
CA LEU A 255 -6.84 -10.58 28.60
C LEU A 255 -7.98 -10.65 29.61
N GLU A 256 -7.66 -10.82 30.90
CA GLU A 256 -8.62 -10.70 31.98
C GLU A 256 -9.21 -9.29 32.06
N GLY A 257 -10.52 -9.16 31.95
CA GLY A 257 -11.23 -7.89 31.90
C GLY A 257 -11.30 -7.27 30.51
N GLY A 258 -10.69 -7.90 29.50
CA GLY A 258 -10.80 -7.51 28.09
C GLY A 258 -9.87 -6.39 27.65
N PHE A 259 -9.87 -6.16 26.37
CA PHE A 259 -9.15 -5.08 25.66
C PHE A 259 -10.09 -3.88 25.51
N GLU A 260 -9.68 -2.72 26.01
CA GLU A 260 -10.47 -1.49 26.00
C GLU A 260 -10.40 -0.77 24.65
N PRO A 261 -11.52 -0.23 24.13
CA PRO A 261 -11.56 0.51 22.88
C PRO A 261 -10.60 1.71 22.86
N GLY A 262 -9.86 1.86 21.79
CA GLY A 262 -8.97 3.00 21.55
C GLY A 262 -7.63 2.94 22.28
N LEU A 263 -7.43 2.03 23.24
CA LEU A 263 -6.12 1.78 23.81
C LEU A 263 -5.23 1.04 22.81
N ILE A 264 -3.93 1.23 22.94
CA ILE A 264 -2.92 0.58 22.10
C ILE A 264 -2.25 -0.50 22.93
N TYR A 265 -2.34 -1.74 22.45
CA TYR A 265 -1.70 -2.91 23.06
C TYR A 265 -0.58 -3.42 22.19
N ASP A 266 0.56 -3.75 22.77
CA ASP A 266 1.69 -4.39 22.07
C ASP A 266 1.94 -5.77 22.69
N VAL A 267 1.82 -6.84 21.88
CA VAL A 267 2.16 -8.22 22.27
C VAL A 267 3.56 -8.53 21.77
N LEU A 268 4.47 -8.89 22.68
CA LEU A 268 5.85 -9.25 22.37
C LEU A 268 6.11 -10.70 22.75
N TYR A 269 6.64 -11.49 21.82
CA TYR A 269 6.94 -12.91 22.05
C TYR A 269 7.99 -13.44 21.08
N THR A 270 8.56 -14.59 21.39
CA THR A 270 9.50 -15.30 20.52
C THR A 270 8.73 -16.22 19.57
N PRO A 271 8.83 -16.02 18.23
CA PRO A 271 8.13 -16.84 17.25
C PRO A 271 8.66 -18.27 17.15
N ARG A 272 7.77 -19.22 16.80
CA ARG A 272 8.12 -20.61 16.50
C ARG A 272 8.82 -20.76 15.14
N ASP A 273 8.26 -20.13 14.11
CA ASP A 273 8.70 -20.25 12.73
C ASP A 273 9.42 -18.99 12.27
N CYS A 274 10.24 -19.11 11.23
CA CYS A 274 10.98 -17.99 10.66
C CYS A 274 11.01 -18.09 9.12
N PRO A 275 9.92 -17.68 8.46
CA PRO A 275 9.90 -17.61 7.01
C PRO A 275 10.87 -16.55 6.49
N VAL A 276 11.47 -16.80 5.31
CA VAL A 276 12.19 -15.77 4.54
C VAL A 276 11.14 -14.89 3.88
N VAL A 277 10.76 -13.81 4.54
CA VAL A 277 9.64 -12.95 4.13
C VAL A 277 9.87 -12.33 2.74
N GLY A 278 11.10 -11.90 2.46
CA GLY A 278 11.49 -11.31 1.17
C GLY A 278 11.35 -12.25 -0.04
N ALA A 279 11.13 -13.56 0.16
CA ALA A 279 10.83 -14.51 -0.92
C ALA A 279 9.58 -14.12 -1.72
N GLY A 280 8.62 -13.42 -1.09
CA GLY A 280 7.46 -12.89 -1.80
C GLY A 280 7.80 -11.83 -2.85
N MET A 281 8.81 -11.01 -2.58
CA MET A 281 9.30 -10.03 -3.56
C MET A 281 10.07 -10.70 -4.69
N LEU A 282 10.84 -11.76 -4.40
CA LEU A 282 11.47 -12.60 -5.43
C LEU A 282 10.41 -13.26 -6.31
N ALA A 283 9.32 -13.79 -5.73
CA ALA A 283 8.23 -14.39 -6.50
C ALA A 283 7.63 -13.40 -7.51
N THR A 284 7.42 -12.14 -7.11
CA THR A 284 6.88 -11.09 -7.99
C THR A 284 7.88 -10.71 -9.08
N ARG A 285 9.16 -10.52 -8.72
CA ARG A 285 10.25 -10.23 -9.67
C ARG A 285 10.38 -11.31 -10.73
N ASP A 286 10.49 -12.55 -10.26
CA ASP A 286 10.84 -13.67 -11.11
C ASP A 286 9.66 -14.09 -11.99
N LEU A 287 8.40 -13.89 -11.53
CA LEU A 287 7.24 -14.05 -12.39
C LEU A 287 7.20 -12.99 -13.49
N ALA A 288 7.44 -11.72 -13.17
CA ALA A 288 7.50 -10.65 -14.16
C ALA A 288 8.58 -10.92 -15.21
N SER A 289 9.77 -11.32 -14.77
CA SER A 289 10.89 -11.69 -15.65
C SER A 289 10.56 -12.92 -16.52
N PHE A 290 9.96 -13.96 -15.95
CA PHE A 290 9.54 -15.16 -16.66
C PHE A 290 8.49 -14.83 -17.74
N LEU A 291 7.45 -14.10 -17.38
CA LEU A 291 6.38 -13.73 -18.32
C LEU A 291 6.91 -12.90 -19.50
N ARG A 292 7.95 -12.12 -19.27
CA ARG A 292 8.54 -11.24 -20.28
C ARG A 292 9.58 -11.90 -21.18
N TYR A 293 10.43 -12.77 -20.62
CA TYR A 293 11.67 -13.17 -21.32
C TYR A 293 11.72 -14.64 -21.72
N GLU A 294 10.92 -15.51 -21.09
CA GLU A 294 11.10 -16.95 -21.27
C GLU A 294 10.17 -17.54 -22.34
N GLU A 295 10.68 -18.50 -23.11
CA GLU A 295 9.95 -19.13 -24.21
C GLU A 295 8.78 -20.01 -23.72
N GLU A 296 8.85 -20.52 -22.50
CA GLU A 296 7.80 -21.30 -21.85
C GLU A 296 6.68 -20.44 -21.25
N SER A 297 6.82 -19.12 -21.34
CA SER A 297 5.83 -18.16 -20.85
C SER A 297 4.53 -18.23 -21.66
N PRO A 298 3.36 -18.08 -21.02
CA PRO A 298 2.09 -17.92 -21.74
C PRO A 298 2.01 -16.64 -22.59
N LEU A 299 3.01 -15.75 -22.48
CA LEU A 299 3.15 -14.51 -23.27
C LEU A 299 4.27 -14.61 -24.31
N ALA A 300 4.88 -15.79 -24.49
CA ALA A 300 5.99 -15.99 -25.43
C ALA A 300 5.62 -15.58 -26.87
N GLY A 301 6.58 -15.01 -27.57
CA GLY A 301 6.42 -14.54 -28.96
C GLY A 301 6.04 -13.08 -29.08
N GLU A 302 5.63 -12.41 -28.01
CA GLU A 302 5.35 -10.97 -27.98
C GLU A 302 6.32 -10.22 -27.05
N GLN A 303 6.77 -9.07 -27.49
CA GLN A 303 7.54 -8.17 -26.63
C GLN A 303 6.57 -7.35 -25.78
N VAL A 304 6.54 -7.63 -24.47
CA VAL A 304 5.66 -6.93 -23.54
C VAL A 304 6.43 -5.93 -22.68
N HIS A 305 5.81 -4.79 -22.39
CA HIS A 305 6.25 -3.85 -21.36
C HIS A 305 5.59 -4.22 -20.04
N VAL A 306 6.37 -4.27 -18.97
CA VAL A 306 5.87 -4.69 -17.66
C VAL A 306 5.71 -3.49 -16.75
N ILE A 307 4.50 -3.30 -16.22
CA ILE A 307 4.18 -2.25 -15.24
C ILE A 307 3.75 -2.93 -13.94
N GLY A 308 4.51 -2.69 -12.87
CA GLY A 308 4.13 -3.08 -11.52
C GLY A 308 3.12 -2.10 -10.94
N GLU A 309 1.98 -2.59 -10.49
CA GLU A 309 0.92 -1.79 -9.86
C GLU A 309 0.65 -2.30 -8.45
N GLY A 310 0.53 -1.38 -7.48
CA GLY A 310 0.20 -1.74 -6.11
C GLY A 310 -0.41 -0.59 -5.34
N GLN A 311 -1.43 -0.92 -4.53
CA GLN A 311 -2.22 0.05 -3.78
C GLN A 311 -2.05 -0.18 -2.28
N SER A 312 -1.91 0.91 -1.50
CA SER A 312 -1.82 0.83 -0.04
C SER A 312 -0.63 -0.03 0.42
N GLN A 313 -0.88 -1.13 1.08
CA GLN A 313 0.12 -2.14 1.43
C GLN A 313 0.97 -2.55 0.22
N CYS A 314 0.35 -2.73 -0.94
CA CYS A 314 1.03 -3.12 -2.17
C CYS A 314 1.80 -1.96 -2.83
N GLY A 315 1.39 -0.72 -2.63
CA GLY A 315 2.21 0.46 -2.96
C GLY A 315 3.47 0.51 -2.08
N ARG A 316 3.34 0.23 -0.78
CA ARG A 316 4.51 0.09 0.12
C ARG A 316 5.38 -1.11 -0.25
N PHE A 317 4.79 -2.21 -0.73
CA PHE A 317 5.54 -3.34 -1.29
C PHE A 317 6.42 -2.89 -2.44
N LEU A 318 5.89 -2.13 -3.40
CA LEU A 318 6.68 -1.61 -4.54
C LEU A 318 7.78 -0.66 -4.09
N ARG A 319 7.54 0.20 -3.09
CA ARG A 319 8.59 1.04 -2.48
C ARG A 319 9.67 0.20 -1.78
N THR A 320 9.28 -0.87 -1.07
CA THR A 320 10.22 -1.81 -0.44
C THR A 320 11.03 -2.58 -1.49
N TYR A 321 10.38 -3.04 -2.54
CA TYR A 321 10.96 -3.72 -3.70
C TYR A 321 12.03 -2.87 -4.39
N LEU A 322 11.73 -1.58 -4.62
CA LEU A 322 12.67 -0.61 -5.17
C LEU A 322 13.85 -0.38 -4.22
N HIS A 323 13.60 -0.19 -2.92
CA HIS A 323 14.63 0.06 -1.92
C HIS A 323 15.70 -1.05 -1.86
N PHE A 324 15.29 -2.30 -1.96
CA PHE A 324 16.21 -3.45 -1.93
C PHE A 324 16.78 -3.83 -3.30
N GLY A 325 16.53 -3.04 -4.34
CA GLY A 325 17.11 -3.24 -5.67
C GLY A 325 16.55 -4.45 -6.43
N LEU A 326 15.35 -4.90 -6.10
CA LEU A 326 14.79 -6.16 -6.60
C LEU A 326 14.22 -6.07 -8.02
N ASN A 327 14.27 -4.92 -8.70
CA ASN A 327 13.89 -4.82 -10.11
C ASN A 327 14.93 -5.38 -11.09
N THR A 328 15.93 -6.09 -10.58
CA THR A 328 16.96 -6.77 -11.36
C THR A 328 16.87 -8.26 -11.11
N ASP A 329 16.68 -9.08 -12.16
CA ASP A 329 16.67 -10.53 -12.05
C ASP A 329 18.09 -11.13 -11.94
N GLU A 330 18.20 -12.44 -11.73
CA GLU A 330 19.48 -13.13 -11.59
C GLU A 330 20.36 -13.10 -12.87
N ALA A 331 19.76 -12.78 -14.02
CA ALA A 331 20.48 -12.59 -15.28
C ALA A 331 20.90 -11.11 -15.50
N GLY A 332 20.59 -10.21 -14.57
CA GLY A 332 20.89 -8.78 -14.65
C GLY A 332 19.89 -7.97 -15.49
N ARG A 333 18.72 -8.56 -15.86
CA ARG A 333 17.69 -7.92 -16.69
C ARG A 333 16.69 -7.16 -15.80
N PRO A 334 16.09 -6.05 -16.28
CA PRO A 334 15.01 -5.37 -15.55
C PRO A 334 13.72 -6.22 -15.59
N ALA A 335 13.11 -6.45 -14.42
CA ALA A 335 11.85 -7.19 -14.33
C ALA A 335 10.65 -6.32 -14.75
N MET A 336 10.65 -5.04 -14.39
CA MET A 336 9.57 -4.09 -14.70
C MET A 336 10.13 -2.81 -15.31
N ASP A 337 9.42 -2.25 -16.30
CA ASP A 337 9.77 -1.00 -16.97
C ASP A 337 9.12 0.21 -16.30
N GLY A 338 7.95 0.01 -15.70
CA GLY A 338 7.18 1.02 -14.99
C GLY A 338 6.70 0.53 -13.62
N ILE A 339 6.52 1.46 -12.69
CA ILE A 339 5.98 1.22 -11.34
C ILE A 339 4.91 2.27 -11.05
N LEU A 340 3.71 1.83 -10.67
CA LEU A 340 2.64 2.67 -10.15
C LEU A 340 2.39 2.29 -8.68
N ALA A 341 2.97 3.05 -7.76
CA ALA A 341 2.76 2.88 -6.33
C ALA A 341 1.72 3.88 -5.83
N HIS A 342 0.49 3.38 -5.59
CA HIS A 342 -0.65 4.18 -5.20
C HIS A 342 -0.89 4.14 -3.68
N ILE A 343 -1.19 5.31 -3.08
CA ILE A 343 -1.52 5.50 -1.66
C ILE A 343 -0.54 4.80 -0.69
N SER A 344 0.73 4.86 -1.05
CA SER A 344 1.81 4.28 -0.26
C SER A 344 2.32 5.23 0.84
N GLY A 345 2.21 6.52 0.61
CA GLY A 345 2.87 7.55 1.38
C GLY A 345 4.40 7.41 1.34
N GLY A 346 5.07 7.82 2.41
CA GLY A 346 6.52 7.71 2.56
C GLY A 346 7.02 6.38 3.14
N ARG A 347 6.11 5.54 3.64
CA ARG A 347 6.45 4.29 4.31
C ARG A 347 6.83 3.19 3.33
N ARG A 348 7.56 2.22 3.85
CA ARG A 348 7.73 0.88 3.29
C ARG A 348 6.84 -0.11 4.07
N GLY A 349 7.16 -1.41 4.12
CA GLY A 349 6.44 -2.39 4.91
C GLY A 349 7.37 -3.45 5.48
N GLU A 350 6.82 -4.34 6.32
CA GLU A 350 7.54 -5.48 6.89
C GLU A 350 7.61 -6.66 5.92
N PHE A 351 8.08 -6.39 4.70
CA PHE A 351 8.08 -7.35 3.59
C PHE A 351 9.45 -7.99 3.37
N ASN A 352 10.45 -7.57 4.15
CA ASN A 352 11.82 -8.05 4.05
C ASN A 352 12.57 -7.89 5.38
N SER A 353 11.98 -8.33 6.45
CA SER A 353 12.60 -8.36 7.77
C SER A 353 12.33 -9.71 8.44
N ARG A 354 13.21 -10.10 9.37
CA ARG A 354 13.00 -11.31 10.16
C ARG A 354 11.71 -11.19 10.96
N TYR A 355 10.86 -12.21 10.90
CA TYR A 355 9.51 -12.27 11.48
C TYR A 355 8.55 -11.20 10.94
N GLY A 356 8.84 -10.60 9.79
CA GLY A 356 7.92 -9.67 9.16
C GLY A 356 6.57 -10.32 8.87
N GLN A 357 5.50 -9.56 9.14
CA GLN A 357 4.12 -9.97 8.87
C GLN A 357 3.59 -9.13 7.70
N PRO A 358 3.68 -9.63 6.45
CA PRO A 358 3.35 -8.82 5.28
C PRO A 358 1.90 -8.41 5.19
N SER A 359 0.98 -9.11 5.86
CA SER A 359 -0.45 -8.76 5.84
C SER A 359 -0.88 -7.81 6.95
N VAL A 360 -0.02 -7.59 7.96
CA VAL A 360 -0.33 -6.72 9.10
C VAL A 360 -0.21 -5.23 8.74
N GLN A 361 -0.99 -4.37 9.39
CA GLN A 361 -0.86 -2.92 9.26
C GLN A 361 0.48 -2.44 9.84
N PRO A 362 1.05 -1.35 9.30
CA PRO A 362 2.31 -0.84 9.82
C PRO A 362 2.19 -0.45 11.29
N THR A 363 2.98 -1.11 12.10
CA THR A 363 3.38 -0.61 13.43
C THR A 363 4.70 0.14 13.27
N PRO A 364 5.16 0.94 14.22
CA PRO A 364 6.53 1.46 14.20
C PRO A 364 7.55 0.32 14.08
N SER A 365 8.10 0.12 12.89
CA SER A 365 8.95 -1.03 12.54
C SER A 365 9.83 -0.73 11.33
N PHE A 366 10.45 -1.73 10.73
CA PHE A 366 11.31 -1.59 9.54
C PHE A 366 10.69 -0.78 8.39
N GLY A 367 9.36 -0.82 8.26
CA GLY A 367 8.64 -0.05 7.26
C GLY A 367 8.69 1.48 7.45
N HIS A 368 9.04 1.94 8.65
CA HIS A 368 9.13 3.35 9.03
C HIS A 368 10.55 3.92 8.99
N LEU A 369 11.56 3.10 8.64
CA LEU A 369 12.95 3.54 8.61
C LEU A 369 13.25 4.42 7.39
N PHE A 370 14.16 5.40 7.59
CA PHE A 370 14.82 6.12 6.50
C PHE A 370 15.48 5.13 5.51
N PRO A 371 15.55 5.40 4.17
CA PRO A 371 15.19 6.64 3.49
C PRO A 371 13.71 6.71 3.06
N PHE A 372 13.20 7.94 2.88
CA PHE A 372 11.84 8.22 2.42
C PHE A 372 11.82 8.74 0.98
N ALA A 373 12.75 9.63 0.61
CA ALA A 373 12.87 10.22 -0.73
C ALA A 373 13.66 9.32 -1.68
N ASP A 374 13.51 9.58 -2.98
CA ASP A 374 14.07 8.75 -4.06
C ASP A 374 15.58 8.95 -4.23
N LEU A 375 16.06 10.19 -4.11
CA LEU A 375 17.47 10.56 -4.22
C LEU A 375 18.16 10.58 -2.85
N PRO A 376 19.50 10.37 -2.80
CA PRO A 376 20.26 10.41 -1.56
C PRO A 376 20.13 11.76 -0.86
N GLN A 377 19.85 11.71 0.43
CA GLN A 377 19.91 12.84 1.35
C GLN A 377 20.42 12.39 2.72
N SER A 378 20.84 13.33 3.55
CA SER A 378 21.18 13.05 4.94
C SER A 378 19.95 13.17 5.83
N ASP A 379 19.84 12.27 6.79
CA ASP A 379 18.87 12.35 7.89
C ASP A 379 19.55 12.95 9.12
N PRO A 380 19.21 14.19 9.49
CA PRO A 380 19.85 14.87 10.62
C PRO A 380 19.51 14.24 11.98
N LEU A 381 18.45 13.44 12.08
CA LEU A 381 18.03 12.82 13.35
C LEU A 381 18.79 11.51 13.61
N THR A 382 19.16 10.77 12.56
CA THR A 382 19.87 9.49 12.70
C THR A 382 21.33 9.55 12.23
N GLY A 383 21.72 10.58 11.49
CA GLY A 383 23.02 10.70 10.84
C GLY A 383 23.20 9.76 9.63
N ARG A 384 22.14 9.08 9.18
CA ARG A 384 22.19 8.18 8.02
C ARG A 384 22.11 8.98 6.72
N THR A 385 22.67 8.42 5.66
CA THR A 385 22.59 8.98 4.29
C THR A 385 22.10 7.89 3.34
N GLY A 386 21.21 8.23 2.40
CA GLY A 386 20.71 7.31 1.40
C GLY A 386 19.46 7.82 0.69
N GLY A 387 19.11 7.13 -0.38
CA GLY A 387 17.88 7.33 -1.19
C GLY A 387 17.20 6.00 -1.47
N LEU A 388 15.91 6.05 -1.72
CA LEU A 388 15.11 4.85 -2.00
C LEU A 388 15.61 4.11 -3.25
N LEU A 389 16.14 4.84 -4.24
CA LEU A 389 16.54 4.30 -5.55
C LEU A 389 18.05 4.07 -5.69
N ASP A 390 18.83 4.14 -4.62
CA ASP A 390 20.30 4.08 -4.69
C ASP A 390 20.81 2.81 -5.38
N VAL A 391 20.25 1.64 -5.06
CA VAL A 391 20.65 0.37 -5.65
C VAL A 391 20.37 0.34 -7.16
N HIS A 392 19.17 0.81 -7.57
CA HIS A 392 18.81 0.84 -9.00
C HIS A 392 19.60 1.88 -9.80
N ARG A 393 19.97 2.99 -9.18
CA ARG A 393 20.87 3.98 -9.80
C ARG A 393 22.27 3.42 -10.01
N ALA A 394 22.73 2.58 -9.10
CA ALA A 394 24.05 1.95 -9.19
C ALA A 394 24.10 0.84 -10.26
N ASN A 395 23.02 0.08 -10.44
CA ASN A 395 22.97 -1.04 -11.39
C ASN A 395 22.37 -0.69 -12.76
N GLY A 396 21.80 0.52 -12.92
CA GLY A 396 21.27 1.02 -14.19
C GLY A 396 19.86 0.52 -14.56
N ASN A 397 19.18 -0.25 -13.71
CA ASN A 397 17.84 -0.80 -13.95
C ASN A 397 16.73 0.05 -13.29
N LEU A 398 16.72 1.34 -13.59
CA LEU A 398 15.71 2.29 -13.09
C LEU A 398 14.41 2.18 -13.91
N PRO A 399 13.28 1.80 -13.30
CA PRO A 399 11.98 1.91 -13.97
C PRO A 399 11.49 3.37 -14.02
N LYS A 400 10.48 3.63 -14.86
CA LYS A 400 9.67 4.86 -14.79
C LYS A 400 8.70 4.71 -13.61
N ILE A 401 8.58 5.71 -12.72
CA ILE A 401 7.87 5.55 -11.45
C ILE A 401 6.79 6.63 -11.32
N PHE A 402 5.57 6.21 -11.00
CA PHE A 402 4.52 7.07 -10.51
C PHE A 402 4.22 6.77 -9.05
N TYR A 403 4.25 7.81 -8.23
CA TYR A 403 3.66 7.82 -6.90
C TYR A 403 2.38 8.63 -6.95
N THR A 404 1.27 8.02 -6.59
CA THR A 404 -0.02 8.69 -6.47
C THR A 404 -0.53 8.51 -5.06
N ASP A 405 -0.70 9.60 -4.33
CA ASP A 405 -1.18 9.58 -2.95
C ASP A 405 -2.49 10.38 -2.84
N THR A 406 -3.27 10.13 -1.82
CA THR A 406 -4.42 10.92 -1.42
C THR A 406 -4.05 11.85 -0.27
N SER A 407 -4.96 12.74 0.10
CA SER A 407 -4.76 13.62 1.26
C SER A 407 -4.57 12.82 2.56
N ALA A 408 -5.16 11.62 2.65
CA ALA A 408 -5.05 10.80 3.85
C ALA A 408 -3.59 10.42 4.19
N GLU A 409 -2.73 10.14 3.20
CA GLU A 409 -1.33 9.80 3.44
C GLU A 409 -0.54 11.01 3.94
N TYR A 410 -0.91 12.21 3.55
CA TYR A 410 -0.35 13.45 4.09
C TYR A 410 -0.81 13.70 5.54
N TRP A 411 -2.11 13.55 5.81
CA TRP A 411 -2.65 13.71 7.16
C TRP A 411 -2.17 12.62 8.12
N ARG A 412 -1.86 11.42 7.64
CA ARG A 412 -1.20 10.36 8.40
C ARG A 412 0.26 10.70 8.76
N GLY A 413 0.87 11.71 8.10
CA GLY A 413 2.17 12.28 8.45
C GLY A 413 3.37 11.66 7.74
N ASP A 414 3.18 10.82 6.72
CA ASP A 414 4.30 10.14 6.04
C ASP A 414 4.48 10.50 4.57
N ALA A 415 3.42 10.86 3.82
CA ALA A 415 3.57 11.16 2.39
C ALA A 415 4.51 12.35 2.14
N GLY A 416 4.41 13.40 2.94
CA GLY A 416 5.28 14.58 2.84
C GLY A 416 6.77 14.27 2.92
N LEU A 417 7.17 13.27 3.70
CA LEU A 417 8.59 12.87 3.86
C LEU A 417 9.20 12.36 2.56
N SER A 418 8.41 11.77 1.69
CA SER A 418 8.88 11.20 0.42
C SER A 418 9.37 12.25 -0.59
N HIS A 419 9.12 13.54 -0.32
CA HIS A 419 9.55 14.66 -1.15
C HIS A 419 10.02 15.87 -0.33
N THR A 420 10.40 15.66 0.92
CA THR A 420 10.99 16.67 1.80
C THR A 420 12.49 16.44 1.92
N ASN A 421 13.27 17.49 1.75
CA ASN A 421 14.69 17.49 2.13
C ASN A 421 14.78 17.65 3.65
N LEU A 422 15.27 16.64 4.34
CA LEU A 422 15.26 16.57 5.81
C LEU A 422 16.22 17.57 6.48
N GLU A 423 17.30 17.99 5.79
CA GLU A 423 18.24 18.98 6.34
C GLU A 423 17.71 20.40 6.24
N SER A 424 17.18 20.77 5.05
CA SER A 424 16.72 22.13 4.80
C SER A 424 15.26 22.36 5.20
N GLY A 425 14.47 21.29 5.34
CA GLY A 425 13.01 21.37 5.45
C GLY A 425 12.32 21.81 4.16
N GLY A 426 13.06 22.00 3.05
CA GLY A 426 12.55 22.36 1.73
C GLY A 426 12.03 21.15 0.93
N ASP A 427 11.83 21.33 -0.38
CA ASP A 427 11.47 20.23 -1.28
C ASP A 427 12.72 19.41 -1.59
N ALA A 428 12.58 18.09 -1.62
CA ALA A 428 13.62 17.18 -2.13
C ALA A 428 13.58 17.17 -3.66
N ASP A 429 14.76 16.99 -4.29
CA ASP A 429 14.85 16.83 -5.72
C ASP A 429 14.11 15.56 -6.17
N LEU A 430 13.41 15.66 -7.30
CA LEU A 430 12.69 14.56 -7.92
C LEU A 430 13.46 14.07 -9.15
N PRO A 431 13.79 12.77 -9.27
CA PRO A 431 14.47 12.24 -10.45
C PRO A 431 13.62 12.35 -11.72
N ASP A 432 14.24 12.45 -12.89
CA ASP A 432 13.55 12.60 -14.18
C ASP A 432 12.62 11.41 -14.49
N ASN A 433 12.95 10.22 -14.02
CA ASN A 433 12.16 9.00 -14.18
C ASN A 433 11.00 8.86 -13.18
N VAL A 434 10.71 9.88 -12.37
CA VAL A 434 9.68 9.86 -11.33
C VAL A 434 8.65 10.95 -11.57
N ARG A 435 7.38 10.62 -11.38
CA ARG A 435 6.26 11.58 -11.25
C ARG A 435 5.52 11.33 -9.94
N ARG A 436 5.05 12.42 -9.34
CA ARG A 436 4.33 12.39 -8.07
C ARG A 436 3.06 13.21 -8.17
N TYR A 437 1.92 12.62 -7.77
CA TYR A 437 0.62 13.27 -7.82
C TYR A 437 -0.12 13.11 -6.49
N LEU A 438 -0.68 14.21 -5.99
CA LEU A 438 -1.68 14.19 -4.94
C LEU A 438 -3.07 14.21 -5.60
N PHE A 439 -3.95 13.28 -5.24
CA PHE A 439 -5.38 13.38 -5.50
C PHE A 439 -6.00 14.19 -4.35
N ALA A 440 -6.23 15.48 -4.62
CA ALA A 440 -6.51 16.48 -3.59
C ALA A 440 -7.87 16.25 -2.92
N SER A 441 -7.95 16.52 -1.62
CA SER A 441 -9.17 16.46 -0.80
C SER A 441 -9.84 15.09 -0.78
N THR A 442 -9.07 14.00 -0.95
CA THR A 442 -9.58 12.63 -1.00
C THR A 442 -9.10 11.80 0.20
N GLN A 443 -9.79 10.73 0.50
CA GLN A 443 -9.39 9.73 1.49
C GLN A 443 -8.65 8.56 0.83
N HIS A 444 -8.09 7.65 1.64
CA HIS A 444 -7.29 6.50 1.19
C HIS A 444 -8.01 5.60 0.17
N GLY A 445 -9.26 5.25 0.44
CA GLY A 445 -10.12 4.53 -0.51
C GLY A 445 -10.96 5.49 -1.36
N PRO A 446 -11.48 5.06 -2.52
CA PRO A 446 -12.47 5.85 -3.24
C PRO A 446 -13.72 6.05 -2.37
N GLY A 447 -14.24 7.26 -2.37
CA GLY A 447 -15.46 7.61 -1.65
C GLY A 447 -16.69 6.96 -2.27
N VAL A 448 -17.73 6.78 -1.45
CA VAL A 448 -19.04 6.32 -1.87
C VAL A 448 -20.05 7.43 -1.60
N ALA A 449 -20.93 7.70 -2.55
CA ALA A 449 -21.92 8.78 -2.46
C ALA A 449 -23.03 8.49 -1.41
N VAL A 450 -22.63 8.41 -0.14
CA VAL A 450 -23.51 8.23 1.02
C VAL A 450 -22.97 9.03 2.20
N LEU A 451 -23.76 9.91 2.77
CA LEU A 451 -23.40 10.62 4.00
C LEU A 451 -23.59 9.70 5.20
N THR A 452 -22.51 9.10 5.67
CA THR A 452 -22.44 8.27 6.88
C THR A 452 -21.16 8.61 7.64
N ASP A 453 -21.18 8.44 8.94
CA ASP A 453 -20.01 8.56 9.82
C ASP A 453 -19.36 7.20 10.15
N SER A 454 -19.99 6.11 9.73
CA SER A 454 -19.61 4.75 10.09
C SER A 454 -19.10 3.95 8.90
N THR A 455 -18.01 3.20 9.11
CA THR A 455 -17.46 2.26 8.13
C THR A 455 -18.15 0.90 8.20
N GLN A 456 -18.10 0.14 7.12
CA GLN A 456 -18.59 -1.25 7.11
C GLN A 456 -17.83 -2.19 8.08
N PHE A 457 -16.70 -1.73 8.64
CA PHE A 457 -15.85 -2.50 9.58
C PHE A 457 -16.08 -2.13 11.05
N GLY A 458 -17.18 -1.43 11.37
CA GLY A 458 -17.54 -1.08 12.74
C GLY A 458 -16.78 0.11 13.33
N SER A 459 -15.97 0.81 12.54
CA SER A 459 -15.33 2.05 12.96
C SER A 459 -16.23 3.25 12.68
N ALA A 460 -16.18 4.30 13.51
CA ALA A 460 -16.93 5.53 13.34
C ALA A 460 -16.05 6.77 13.47
N GLY A 461 -16.32 7.78 12.64
CA GLY A 461 -15.67 9.09 12.67
C GLY A 461 -16.55 10.18 13.30
N CYS A 462 -15.96 11.30 13.66
CA CYS A 462 -16.69 12.47 14.16
C CYS A 462 -17.44 13.23 13.07
N ASN A 463 -17.03 13.08 11.81
CA ASN A 463 -17.62 13.75 10.64
C ASN A 463 -18.14 12.69 9.66
N PHE A 464 -19.01 13.08 8.69
CA PHE A 464 -19.34 12.17 7.59
C PHE A 464 -18.08 11.78 6.83
N LEU A 465 -18.02 10.51 6.40
CA LEU A 465 -16.89 9.97 5.63
C LEU A 465 -16.75 10.70 4.28
N ASN A 466 -15.53 10.80 3.78
CA ASN A 466 -15.25 11.43 2.49
C ASN A 466 -15.88 10.63 1.34
N ILE A 467 -16.65 11.33 0.48
CA ILE A 467 -17.44 10.74 -0.60
C ILE A 467 -16.79 10.88 -1.99
N VAL A 468 -15.61 11.48 -2.11
CA VAL A 468 -14.96 11.73 -3.40
C VAL A 468 -14.39 10.45 -4.00
N ASP A 469 -14.78 10.14 -5.22
CA ASP A 469 -14.26 9.01 -5.99
C ASP A 469 -13.19 9.49 -6.99
N TYR A 470 -11.94 9.19 -6.70
CA TYR A 470 -10.79 9.60 -7.51
C TYR A 470 -10.36 8.56 -8.57
N ARG A 471 -11.10 7.44 -8.71
CA ARG A 471 -10.71 6.36 -9.64
C ARG A 471 -10.51 6.82 -11.09
N PRO A 472 -11.24 7.82 -11.62
CA PRO A 472 -10.95 8.37 -12.96
C PRO A 472 -9.53 8.94 -13.10
N LEU A 473 -9.01 9.63 -12.07
CA LEU A 473 -7.63 10.14 -12.08
C LEU A 473 -6.60 8.99 -12.03
N TYR A 474 -6.92 7.92 -11.31
CA TYR A 474 -6.04 6.76 -11.18
C TYR A 474 -5.90 5.99 -12.51
N ARG A 475 -6.98 5.85 -13.28
CA ARG A 475 -6.95 5.32 -14.64
C ARG A 475 -6.04 6.13 -15.56
N ALA A 476 -6.23 7.44 -15.56
CA ALA A 476 -5.42 8.34 -16.37
C ALA A 476 -3.92 8.25 -16.00
N ALA A 477 -3.60 8.08 -14.71
CA ALA A 477 -2.23 7.87 -14.26
C ALA A 477 -1.64 6.58 -14.84
N LEU A 478 -2.38 5.47 -14.83
CA LEU A 478 -1.92 4.20 -15.42
C LEU A 478 -1.65 4.33 -16.93
N GLU A 479 -2.59 4.92 -17.68
CA GLU A 479 -2.45 5.08 -19.13
C GLU A 479 -1.31 6.05 -19.49
N ASN A 480 -1.09 7.11 -18.71
CA ASN A 480 0.06 7.99 -18.87
C ASN A 480 1.39 7.26 -18.59
N LEU A 481 1.45 6.40 -17.57
CA LEU A 481 2.64 5.60 -17.30
C LEU A 481 2.89 4.59 -18.42
N ARG A 482 1.85 3.92 -18.94
CA ARG A 482 1.95 3.03 -20.09
C ARG A 482 2.52 3.76 -21.30
N ALA A 483 1.95 4.89 -21.65
CA ALA A 483 2.41 5.69 -22.80
C ALA A 483 3.86 6.18 -22.61
N TRP A 484 4.23 6.54 -21.38
CA TRP A 484 5.61 6.90 -21.09
C TRP A 484 6.57 5.72 -21.25
N VAL A 485 6.19 4.51 -20.79
CA VAL A 485 7.00 3.30 -20.90
C VAL A 485 7.12 2.82 -22.35
N SER A 486 5.99 2.72 -23.08
CA SER A 486 5.93 2.07 -24.39
C SER A 486 6.12 3.00 -25.59
N GLU A 487 5.85 4.30 -25.44
CA GLU A 487 5.83 5.28 -26.52
C GLU A 487 6.79 6.46 -26.25
N GLU A 488 7.50 6.46 -25.11
CA GLU A 488 8.34 7.57 -24.64
C GLU A 488 7.57 8.93 -24.53
N LEU A 489 6.24 8.86 -24.45
CA LEU A 489 5.39 10.03 -24.29
C LEU A 489 5.45 10.55 -22.86
N GLU A 490 6.15 11.66 -22.67
CA GLU A 490 6.35 12.23 -21.35
C GLU A 490 5.00 12.57 -20.68
N PRO A 491 4.78 12.14 -19.40
CA PRO A 491 3.52 12.38 -18.70
C PRO A 491 3.39 13.82 -18.23
N PRO A 492 2.21 14.26 -17.77
CA PRO A 492 2.03 15.54 -17.11
C PRO A 492 3.02 15.77 -15.97
N MET A 493 3.33 17.03 -15.70
CA MET A 493 4.22 17.41 -14.60
C MET A 493 3.63 16.99 -13.25
N SER A 494 4.51 16.68 -12.31
CA SER A 494 4.13 16.36 -10.94
C SER A 494 3.35 17.49 -10.28
N ASP A 495 2.30 17.14 -9.53
CA ASP A 495 1.50 18.08 -8.75
C ASP A 495 1.22 17.53 -7.35
N TYR A 496 1.83 18.18 -6.35
CA TYR A 496 1.78 17.81 -4.94
C TYR A 496 2.15 19.03 -4.06
N PRO A 497 1.95 19.00 -2.73
CA PRO A 497 2.28 20.11 -1.86
C PRO A 497 3.78 20.43 -1.86
N MET A 498 4.16 21.64 -2.27
CA MET A 498 5.55 22.07 -2.40
C MET A 498 5.83 23.32 -1.57
N ALA A 499 6.97 23.34 -0.87
CA ALA A 499 7.45 24.51 -0.16
C ALA A 499 7.77 25.66 -1.13
N ALA A 500 8.42 25.35 -2.26
CA ALA A 500 8.80 26.33 -3.27
C ALA A 500 7.60 27.03 -3.92
N LYS A 501 6.43 26.38 -3.96
CA LYS A 501 5.17 26.97 -4.47
C LYS A 501 4.32 27.63 -3.35
N GLY A 502 4.73 27.52 -2.08
CA GLY A 502 3.94 28.00 -0.94
C GLY A 502 2.63 27.23 -0.71
N THR A 503 2.53 26.02 -1.28
CA THR A 503 1.32 25.19 -1.22
C THR A 503 1.40 24.11 -0.14
N ARG A 504 2.44 24.12 0.69
CA ARG A 504 2.68 23.19 1.79
C ARG A 504 2.63 23.88 3.14
N LYS A 505 2.00 23.25 4.13
CA LYS A 505 1.89 23.68 5.53
C LYS A 505 2.20 22.52 6.46
N THR A 506 2.59 22.81 7.71
CA THR A 506 2.59 21.80 8.77
C THR A 506 1.16 21.32 9.04
N ARG A 507 0.97 20.10 9.53
CA ARG A 507 -0.37 19.59 9.89
C ARG A 507 -1.05 20.51 10.92
N ARG A 508 -0.30 21.06 11.90
CA ARG A 508 -0.83 22.01 12.89
C ARG A 508 -1.37 23.30 12.24
N GLU A 509 -0.66 23.86 11.27
CA GLU A 509 -1.14 25.01 10.48
C GLU A 509 -2.34 24.64 9.61
N GLY A 510 -2.36 23.42 9.05
CA GLY A 510 -3.49 22.87 8.27
C GLY A 510 -4.76 22.77 9.13
N ILE A 511 -4.65 22.23 10.36
CA ILE A 511 -5.77 22.21 11.33
C ILE A 511 -6.27 23.62 11.61
N ALA A 512 -5.36 24.56 11.87
CA ALA A 512 -5.74 25.94 12.15
C ALA A 512 -6.44 26.61 10.96
N ALA A 513 -6.01 26.33 9.74
CA ALA A 513 -6.66 26.84 8.53
C ALA A 513 -8.09 26.31 8.33
N LEU A 514 -8.35 25.09 8.76
CA LEU A 514 -9.68 24.45 8.68
C LEU A 514 -10.63 24.82 9.82
N ALA A 515 -10.15 25.54 10.84
CA ALA A 515 -10.98 25.95 11.99
C ALA A 515 -12.17 26.86 11.61
N VAL A 516 -12.14 27.45 10.40
CA VAL A 516 -13.23 28.29 9.87
C VAL A 516 -14.36 27.49 9.24
N VAL A 517 -14.17 26.19 9.00
CA VAL A 517 -15.16 25.30 8.39
C VAL A 517 -16.21 24.93 9.42
N ALA A 518 -17.43 25.43 9.25
CA ALA A 518 -18.52 25.18 10.18
C ALA A 518 -18.85 23.68 10.27
N GLY A 519 -19.03 23.19 11.50
CA GLY A 519 -19.38 21.80 11.79
C GLY A 519 -18.22 20.80 11.70
N LEU A 520 -17.01 21.22 11.31
CA LEU A 520 -15.85 20.33 11.28
C LEU A 520 -15.35 20.02 12.69
N THR A 521 -15.26 18.75 13.04
CA THR A 521 -14.48 18.27 14.18
C THR A 521 -13.05 18.01 13.73
N PRO A 522 -12.06 18.80 14.18
CA PRO A 522 -10.66 18.59 13.80
C PRO A 522 -10.01 17.49 14.64
N PRO A 523 -8.90 16.86 14.17
CA PRO A 523 -8.12 15.94 14.96
C PRO A 523 -7.35 16.66 16.08
N GLY A 524 -6.95 15.91 17.11
CA GLY A 524 -6.09 16.41 18.17
C GLY A 524 -4.63 16.46 17.71
N ALA A 525 -4.07 17.67 17.53
CA ALA A 525 -2.72 17.85 17.00
C ALA A 525 -1.63 17.08 17.78
N ASP A 526 -1.83 16.86 19.08
CA ASP A 526 -0.84 16.24 19.98
C ASP A 526 -1.00 14.71 20.12
N VAL A 527 -2.06 14.12 19.53
CA VAL A 527 -2.33 12.68 19.59
C VAL A 527 -2.31 11.99 18.22
N MET A 528 -2.15 12.77 17.14
CA MET A 528 -1.95 12.19 15.80
C MET A 528 -0.61 11.48 15.70
N THR A 529 -0.62 10.26 15.16
CA THR A 529 0.62 9.58 14.80
C THR A 529 1.43 10.38 13.79
N THR A 530 2.76 10.32 13.93
CA THR A 530 3.71 10.85 12.94
C THR A 530 4.87 9.88 12.78
N MET A 531 5.80 10.20 11.90
CA MET A 531 7.00 9.38 11.69
C MET A 531 8.09 9.81 12.67
N HIS A 532 8.79 8.80 13.21
CA HIS A 532 9.92 8.96 14.11
C HIS A 532 11.10 8.13 13.64
N PRO A 533 12.33 8.55 13.85
CA PRO A 533 13.47 7.65 13.83
C PRO A 533 13.27 6.54 14.86
N LEU A 534 13.61 5.32 14.47
CA LEU A 534 13.39 4.14 15.30
C LEU A 534 14.72 3.51 15.71
N ASP A 535 14.86 3.15 16.99
CA ASP A 535 15.90 2.26 17.46
C ASP A 535 15.35 0.83 17.55
N LEU A 536 15.79 -0.01 16.63
CA LEU A 536 15.51 -1.45 16.58
C LEU A 536 16.72 -2.28 17.02
N GLY A 537 17.81 -1.61 17.44
CA GLY A 537 19.03 -2.23 17.93
C GLY A 537 20.10 -2.47 16.85
N ALA A 538 21.19 -3.13 17.25
CA ALA A 538 22.43 -3.22 16.47
C ALA A 538 22.32 -4.02 15.17
N ASP A 539 21.32 -4.88 15.02
CA ASP A 539 21.16 -5.75 13.84
C ASP A 539 20.12 -5.22 12.83
N VAL A 540 19.72 -3.96 12.95
CA VAL A 540 18.73 -3.32 12.08
C VAL A 540 19.10 -3.39 10.59
N GLU A 541 20.40 -3.24 10.26
CA GLU A 541 20.89 -3.35 8.88
C GLU A 541 20.79 -4.77 8.31
N LYS A 542 20.68 -5.77 9.17
CA LYS A 542 20.44 -7.17 8.78
C LYS A 542 18.95 -7.51 8.69
N GLY A 543 18.06 -6.54 8.91
CA GLY A 543 16.62 -6.76 8.97
C GLY A 543 16.16 -7.48 10.24
N ILE A 544 16.90 -7.35 11.35
CA ILE A 544 16.61 -8.03 12.62
C ILE A 544 16.41 -6.99 13.72
N ALA A 545 15.24 -7.00 14.35
CA ALA A 545 14.97 -6.19 15.54
C ALA A 545 15.47 -6.94 16.77
N VAL A 546 16.38 -6.33 17.52
CA VAL A 546 16.89 -6.88 18.80
C VAL A 546 16.49 -5.99 19.98
N MET A 547 15.82 -4.87 19.73
CA MET A 547 15.28 -3.97 20.74
C MET A 547 13.77 -3.79 20.51
N LEU A 548 12.97 -4.34 21.42
CA LEU A 548 11.51 -4.26 21.42
C LEU A 548 10.97 -4.07 22.86
N PRO A 549 9.91 -3.29 23.09
CA PRO A 549 9.22 -2.51 22.04
C PRO A 549 10.14 -1.49 21.38
N VAL A 550 9.85 -1.17 20.13
CA VAL A 550 10.63 -0.18 19.37
C VAL A 550 10.70 1.17 20.11
N ILE A 551 11.88 1.77 20.14
CA ILE A 551 12.08 3.08 20.73
C ILE A 551 11.97 4.13 19.65
N GLU A 552 11.03 5.06 19.84
CA GLU A 552 10.80 6.22 18.99
C GLU A 552 11.50 7.45 19.58
N THR A 553 12.21 8.21 18.76
CA THR A 553 12.92 9.45 19.18
C THR A 553 12.18 10.71 18.71
N ALA A 554 12.87 11.80 18.44
CA ALA A 554 12.25 13.05 17.97
C ALA A 554 11.51 12.83 16.64
N ALA A 555 10.35 13.48 16.47
CA ALA A 555 9.52 13.32 15.27
C ALA A 555 10.17 13.94 14.02
N TYR A 556 9.96 13.30 12.87
CA TYR A 556 10.16 13.94 11.57
C TYR A 556 9.10 15.03 11.32
N PRO A 557 9.38 16.01 10.44
CA PRO A 557 8.40 17.02 10.08
C PRO A 557 7.22 16.37 9.32
N ASP A 558 6.04 16.91 9.55
CA ASP A 558 4.82 16.49 8.87
C ASP A 558 4.16 17.66 8.12
N TYR A 559 3.77 17.42 6.90
CA TYR A 559 3.25 18.44 6.01
C TYR A 559 1.99 18.00 5.29
N VAL A 560 1.08 18.97 5.06
CA VAL A 560 -0.17 18.82 4.32
C VAL A 560 -0.29 19.94 3.27
N SER A 561 -1.25 19.83 2.36
CA SER A 561 -1.60 20.88 1.42
C SER A 561 -2.18 22.11 2.13
N THR A 562 -1.99 23.28 1.52
CA THR A 562 -2.83 24.45 1.81
C THR A 562 -4.26 24.19 1.33
N VAL A 563 -5.22 24.95 1.90
CA VAL A 563 -6.64 24.88 1.53
C VAL A 563 -7.14 26.22 1.02
N ASP A 564 -8.20 26.19 0.20
CA ASP A 564 -8.93 27.37 -0.26
C ASP A 564 -9.97 27.85 0.78
N TRP A 565 -10.77 28.84 0.40
CA TRP A 565 -11.82 29.39 1.25
C TRP A 565 -12.93 28.40 1.61
N ASP A 566 -13.09 27.37 0.83
CA ASP A 566 -14.04 26.29 1.07
C ASP A 566 -13.47 25.14 1.92
N GLY A 567 -12.20 25.24 2.31
CA GLY A 567 -11.48 24.22 3.05
C GLY A 567 -11.00 23.05 2.18
N ASN A 568 -11.10 23.15 0.86
CA ASN A 568 -10.60 22.13 -0.07
C ASN A 568 -9.12 22.40 -0.41
N GLU A 569 -8.34 21.33 -0.63
CA GLU A 569 -6.91 21.43 -0.90
C GLU A 569 -6.60 22.13 -2.23
N THR A 570 -5.53 22.93 -2.23
CA THR A 570 -5.11 23.76 -3.39
C THR A 570 -3.99 23.13 -4.20
N SER A 571 -3.27 22.14 -3.65
CA SER A 571 -2.24 21.37 -4.37
C SER A 571 -2.81 20.07 -4.87
N GLY A 572 -2.17 19.54 -5.91
CA GLY A 572 -2.54 18.25 -6.49
C GLY A 572 -3.67 18.35 -7.50
N ILE A 573 -4.07 17.21 -8.01
CA ILE A 573 -5.12 17.08 -9.01
C ILE A 573 -6.46 17.02 -8.29
N ARG A 574 -7.32 18.00 -8.54
CA ARG A 574 -8.67 18.05 -7.97
C ARG A 574 -9.67 17.43 -8.92
N MET A 575 -10.45 16.47 -8.40
CA MET A 575 -11.63 15.97 -9.13
C MET A 575 -12.55 17.13 -9.49
N PRO A 576 -13.35 17.03 -10.57
CA PRO A 576 -14.27 18.11 -10.95
C PRO A 576 -15.20 18.57 -9.84
N ASP A 577 -15.71 17.64 -9.01
CA ASP A 577 -16.56 17.90 -7.85
C ASP A 577 -15.82 18.45 -6.62
N VAL A 578 -14.49 18.50 -6.64
CA VAL A 578 -13.66 19.22 -5.66
C VAL A 578 -13.32 20.62 -6.15
N SER A 579 -13.12 20.80 -7.45
CA SER A 579 -12.85 22.13 -8.03
C SER A 579 -14.12 22.98 -8.24
N VAL A 580 -15.28 22.32 -8.35
CA VAL A 580 -16.64 22.89 -8.40
C VAL A 580 -17.44 22.31 -7.21
N PRO A 581 -17.15 22.74 -5.96
CA PRO A 581 -17.55 22.01 -4.78
C PRO A 581 -19.00 22.25 -4.33
N VAL A 582 -19.62 21.21 -3.76
CA VAL A 582 -20.85 21.26 -2.95
C VAL A 582 -20.61 20.95 -1.47
N ALA A 583 -19.34 20.67 -1.13
CA ALA A 583 -18.90 20.34 0.22
C ALA A 583 -17.41 20.68 0.41
N THR A 584 -16.97 20.76 1.65
CA THR A 584 -15.56 20.61 2.01
C THR A 584 -15.22 19.13 2.14
N HIS A 585 -14.09 18.72 1.56
CA HIS A 585 -13.56 17.36 1.68
C HIS A 585 -12.16 17.39 2.29
N THR A 586 -11.90 16.51 3.27
CA THR A 586 -10.59 16.40 3.92
C THR A 586 -10.01 14.99 3.83
N GLY A 587 -8.70 14.85 3.99
CA GLY A 587 -8.01 13.56 4.08
C GLY A 587 -8.00 12.94 5.48
N PHE A 588 -8.69 13.53 6.45
CA PHE A 588 -8.74 13.06 7.83
C PHE A 588 -10.16 12.98 8.37
N ASN A 589 -10.37 12.11 9.35
CA ASN A 589 -11.56 12.06 10.20
C ASN A 589 -11.12 11.61 11.60
N PRO A 590 -11.42 12.35 12.67
CA PRO A 590 -11.12 11.90 14.03
C PRO A 590 -12.00 10.71 14.42
N ARG A 591 -11.49 9.85 15.29
CA ARG A 591 -12.24 8.73 15.87
C ARG A 591 -13.44 9.24 16.67
N HIS A 592 -14.60 8.61 16.45
CA HIS A 592 -15.77 8.90 17.27
C HIS A 592 -15.50 8.53 18.74
N PRO A 593 -15.95 9.34 19.73
CA PRO A 593 -15.68 9.07 21.15
C PRO A 593 -16.06 7.66 21.61
N GLU A 594 -17.10 7.07 21.06
CA GLU A 594 -17.56 5.69 21.39
C GLU A 594 -16.57 4.59 20.97
N THR A 595 -15.69 4.87 20.00
CA THR A 595 -14.64 3.94 19.55
C THR A 595 -13.31 4.14 20.29
N GLY A 596 -13.27 5.04 21.28
CA GLY A 596 -12.08 5.38 22.07
C GLY A 596 -11.01 6.13 21.25
N GLY A 597 -9.91 6.54 21.89
CA GLY A 597 -8.82 7.24 21.21
C GLY A 597 -9.23 8.63 20.70
N THR A 598 -10.00 9.40 21.49
CA THR A 598 -10.51 10.73 21.13
C THR A 598 -9.43 11.63 20.59
N GLY A 599 -9.67 12.25 19.43
CA GLY A 599 -8.73 13.14 18.73
C GLY A 599 -7.69 12.43 17.87
N GLN A 600 -7.52 11.12 18.01
CA GLN A 600 -6.71 10.34 17.08
C GLN A 600 -7.43 10.21 15.72
N LEU A 601 -6.66 10.00 14.65
CA LEU A 601 -7.23 9.77 13.34
C LEU A 601 -7.93 8.40 13.28
N LEU A 602 -9.10 8.39 12.67
CA LEU A 602 -9.66 7.17 12.12
C LEU A 602 -8.89 6.87 10.84
N GLU A 603 -8.10 5.80 10.85
CA GLU A 603 -7.20 5.52 9.74
C GLU A 603 -7.95 5.30 8.40
N TYR A 604 -7.35 5.81 7.33
CA TYR A 604 -7.79 5.61 5.94
C TYR A 604 -9.04 6.37 5.50
N VAL A 605 -9.74 7.09 6.39
CA VAL A 605 -10.95 7.82 6.03
C VAL A 605 -10.75 9.33 6.19
N GLY A 606 -11.38 10.07 5.30
CA GLY A 606 -11.47 11.53 5.33
C GLY A 606 -12.86 11.99 5.75
N SER A 607 -13.09 13.31 5.67
CA SER A 607 -14.39 13.90 6.02
C SER A 607 -15.05 14.56 4.81
N THR A 608 -16.38 14.62 4.84
CA THR A 608 -17.22 15.46 3.98
C THR A 608 -18.11 16.34 4.84
N LEU A 609 -18.09 17.64 4.55
CA LEU A 609 -18.95 18.63 5.22
C LEU A 609 -19.74 19.39 4.15
N PRO A 610 -21.00 19.01 3.90
CA PRO A 610 -21.85 19.69 2.93
C PRO A 610 -21.96 21.19 3.19
N PHE A 611 -22.08 21.98 2.13
CA PHE A 611 -22.42 23.40 2.27
C PHE A 611 -23.89 23.54 2.67
N ALA A 612 -24.25 24.68 3.26
CA ALA A 612 -25.64 25.01 3.48
C ALA A 612 -26.40 25.05 2.13
N LYS A 613 -27.68 24.68 2.13
CA LYS A 613 -28.49 24.71 0.92
C LYS A 613 -28.67 26.11 0.35
N ASP A 614 -28.92 27.05 1.26
CA ASP A 614 -29.23 28.44 0.94
C ASP A 614 -28.57 29.42 1.93
N ALA A 615 -28.72 30.72 1.68
CA ALA A 615 -28.15 31.76 2.50
C ALA A 615 -28.71 31.79 3.95
N GLU A 616 -29.99 31.42 4.13
CA GLU A 616 -30.64 31.39 5.46
C GLU A 616 -29.99 30.27 6.32
N GLY A 617 -29.84 29.07 5.76
CA GLY A 617 -29.15 27.95 6.42
C GLY A 617 -27.70 28.26 6.75
N ARG A 618 -26.99 28.95 5.83
CA ARG A 618 -25.62 29.40 6.03
C ARG A 618 -25.49 30.39 7.19
N GLU A 619 -26.38 31.42 7.25
CA GLU A 619 -26.40 32.40 8.30
C GLU A 619 -26.76 31.79 9.66
N ALA A 620 -27.72 30.86 9.68
CA ALA A 620 -28.14 30.17 10.90
C ALA A 620 -27.02 29.34 11.55
N THR A 621 -26.09 28.79 10.76
CA THR A 621 -24.94 28.05 11.24
C THR A 621 -23.68 28.86 11.42
N GLY A 622 -23.66 30.14 10.98
CA GLY A 622 -22.48 31.00 10.97
C GLY A 622 -21.39 30.48 9.99
N ASP A 623 -21.77 29.72 8.98
CA ASP A 623 -20.83 29.17 8.00
C ASP A 623 -20.29 30.30 7.10
N SER A 624 -18.98 30.42 6.99
CA SER A 624 -18.33 31.41 6.13
C SER A 624 -18.30 31.01 4.65
N ARG A 625 -18.52 29.72 4.36
CA ARG A 625 -18.57 29.20 2.99
C ARG A 625 -19.90 29.58 2.34
N LEU A 626 -19.88 29.96 1.06
CA LEU A 626 -21.13 30.23 0.33
C LEU A 626 -21.99 28.96 0.24
N SER A 627 -23.29 29.12 0.37
CA SER A 627 -24.29 28.06 0.21
C SER A 627 -24.35 27.57 -1.26
N ILE A 628 -24.97 26.42 -1.48
CA ILE A 628 -25.15 25.83 -2.82
C ILE A 628 -25.95 26.80 -3.73
N ALA A 629 -27.03 27.39 -3.23
CA ALA A 629 -27.85 28.32 -3.98
C ALA A 629 -27.17 29.68 -4.26
N GLU A 630 -26.14 30.08 -3.48
CA GLU A 630 -25.34 31.26 -3.76
C GLU A 630 -24.27 31.00 -4.83
N ARG A 631 -23.92 29.72 -5.10
CA ARG A 631 -22.89 29.31 -6.07
C ARG A 631 -23.45 28.92 -7.41
N TYR A 632 -24.57 28.25 -7.42
CA TYR A 632 -25.16 27.62 -8.59
C TYR A 632 -26.62 28.06 -8.75
N VAL A 633 -27.00 28.40 -9.97
CA VAL A 633 -28.38 28.79 -10.28
C VAL A 633 -29.32 27.59 -10.04
N ASP A 634 -28.88 26.41 -10.48
CA ASP A 634 -29.55 25.15 -10.32
C ASP A 634 -28.57 23.97 -10.54
N ARG A 635 -29.10 22.74 -10.52
CA ARG A 635 -28.32 21.52 -10.77
C ARG A 635 -27.65 21.49 -12.14
N ASP A 636 -28.32 21.99 -13.17
CA ASP A 636 -27.81 21.97 -14.56
C ASP A 636 -26.66 22.95 -14.73
N ASP A 637 -26.71 24.12 -14.09
CA ASP A 637 -25.60 25.08 -14.02
C ASP A 637 -24.38 24.45 -13.32
N TYR A 638 -24.61 23.76 -12.20
CA TYR A 638 -23.55 23.01 -11.51
C TYR A 638 -22.88 21.97 -12.42
N LEU A 639 -23.69 21.08 -13.07
CA LEU A 639 -23.16 20.03 -13.93
C LEU A 639 -22.45 20.58 -15.18
N THR A 640 -22.86 21.74 -15.68
CA THR A 640 -22.17 22.43 -16.78
C THR A 640 -20.75 22.86 -16.35
N LYS A 641 -20.62 23.38 -15.13
CA LYS A 641 -19.29 23.76 -14.59
C LYS A 641 -18.43 22.54 -14.31
N VAL A 642 -19.01 21.45 -13.82
CA VAL A 642 -18.33 20.15 -13.61
C VAL A 642 -17.80 19.62 -14.94
N ARG A 643 -18.59 19.65 -16.02
CA ARG A 643 -18.16 19.24 -17.36
C ARG A 643 -16.94 20.04 -17.82
N SER A 644 -17.00 21.37 -17.69
CA SER A 644 -15.88 22.23 -18.06
C SER A 644 -14.59 21.90 -17.27
N ALA A 645 -14.73 21.61 -15.97
CA ALA A 645 -13.61 21.20 -15.13
C ALA A 645 -13.05 19.81 -15.56
N ALA A 646 -13.91 18.88 -15.96
CA ALA A 646 -13.48 17.58 -16.48
C ALA A 646 -12.73 17.72 -17.81
N GLU A 647 -13.23 18.55 -18.74
CA GLU A 647 -12.57 18.84 -20.01
C GLU A 647 -11.19 19.49 -19.82
N ASP A 648 -11.04 20.39 -18.84
CA ASP A 648 -9.76 20.96 -18.45
C ASP A 648 -8.76 19.90 -17.95
N LEU A 649 -9.21 18.91 -17.19
CA LEU A 649 -8.37 17.79 -16.74
C LEU A 649 -7.96 16.89 -17.92
N VAL A 650 -8.86 16.66 -18.88
CA VAL A 650 -8.53 15.90 -20.11
C VAL A 650 -7.48 16.65 -20.93
N ALA A 651 -7.63 17.96 -21.11
CA ALA A 651 -6.65 18.78 -21.83
C ALA A 651 -5.25 18.73 -21.17
N LYS A 652 -5.20 18.58 -19.84
CA LYS A 652 -3.97 18.40 -19.06
C LYS A 652 -3.51 16.94 -18.95
N ARG A 653 -4.27 16.00 -19.50
CA ARG A 653 -4.03 14.55 -19.43
C ARG A 653 -4.10 13.96 -18.02
N TYR A 654 -4.77 14.61 -17.09
CA TYR A 654 -5.06 14.06 -15.75
C TYR A 654 -6.35 13.25 -15.69
N LEU A 655 -7.17 13.31 -16.74
CA LEU A 655 -8.40 12.55 -16.90
C LEU A 655 -8.46 11.96 -18.31
N LEU A 656 -9.06 10.78 -18.47
CA LEU A 656 -9.35 10.21 -19.77
C LEU A 656 -10.61 10.85 -20.37
N ALA A 657 -10.61 11.12 -21.69
CA ALA A 657 -11.79 11.68 -22.36
C ALA A 657 -13.04 10.76 -22.22
N THR A 658 -12.81 9.46 -22.12
CA THR A 658 -13.87 8.46 -21.89
C THR A 658 -14.53 8.56 -20.51
N ASP A 659 -13.88 9.19 -19.54
CA ASP A 659 -14.36 9.28 -18.17
C ASP A 659 -15.04 10.63 -17.84
N ILE A 660 -15.25 11.53 -18.82
CA ILE A 660 -15.95 12.80 -18.63
C ILE A 660 -17.37 12.56 -18.12
N GLU A 661 -18.15 11.71 -18.82
CA GLU A 661 -19.54 11.42 -18.42
C GLU A 661 -19.61 10.75 -17.04
N LEU A 662 -18.68 9.85 -16.73
CA LEU A 662 -18.55 9.26 -15.40
C LEU A 662 -18.34 10.33 -14.32
N CYS A 663 -17.45 11.32 -14.56
CA CYS A 663 -17.25 12.41 -13.61
C CYS A 663 -18.52 13.24 -13.39
N ILE A 664 -19.32 13.45 -14.44
CA ILE A 664 -20.59 14.17 -14.35
C ILE A 664 -21.62 13.36 -13.55
N GLU A 665 -21.72 12.05 -13.78
CA GLU A 665 -22.60 11.15 -13.03
C GLU A 665 -22.25 11.14 -11.54
N LEU A 666 -20.96 10.97 -11.22
CA LEU A 666 -20.45 11.00 -9.85
C LEU A 666 -20.74 12.34 -9.15
N ALA A 667 -20.56 13.46 -9.86
CA ALA A 667 -20.84 14.79 -9.32
C ALA A 667 -22.35 15.01 -9.12
N ALA A 668 -23.18 14.51 -10.03
CA ALA A 668 -24.63 14.57 -9.92
C ALA A 668 -25.14 13.86 -8.66
N GLU A 669 -24.66 12.64 -8.39
CA GLU A 669 -24.99 11.90 -7.17
C GLU A 669 -24.61 12.70 -5.91
N ARG A 670 -23.42 13.32 -5.89
CA ARG A 670 -22.96 14.11 -4.74
C ARG A 670 -23.74 15.39 -4.57
N TYR A 671 -24.13 16.06 -5.66
CA TYR A 671 -25.03 17.20 -5.60
C TYR A 671 -26.35 16.80 -4.94
N ASP A 672 -26.96 15.72 -5.40
CA ASP A 672 -28.28 15.27 -4.95
C ASP A 672 -28.32 14.89 -3.45
N ILE A 673 -27.18 14.45 -2.88
CA ILE A 673 -27.08 14.13 -1.44
C ILE A 673 -26.63 15.32 -0.57
N CYS A 674 -26.00 16.35 -1.13
CA CYS A 674 -25.53 17.53 -0.38
C CYS A 674 -26.52 18.70 -0.50
N ALA A 675 -27.29 18.84 -1.59
CA ALA A 675 -28.24 19.93 -1.85
C ALA A 675 -29.71 19.63 -1.30
#